data_fc9860b2d7575fb59707a4faabf06222
#
_entry.id   fc9860b2d7575fb59707a4faabf06222
#
_cell.length_a   1.000
_cell.length_b   1.000
_cell.length_c   1.000
_cell.angle_alpha   90.00
_cell.angle_beta   90.00
_cell.angle_gamma   90.00
#
_symmetry.space_group_name_H-M   'P 1'
#
loop_
_entity.id
_entity.type
_entity.pdbx_description
1 polymer ?
#
loop_
_entity_poly.entity_id
_entity_poly.type
_entity_poly.pdbx_seq_one_letter_code
_entity_poly.pdbx_strand_id
1 'polypeptide(L)'
;MKRIMLLLLALAVALTAAAQRVIENPDIDYVPTWITFTEITLGSDRTVVKAELRNNPNPWVKISSDTDLIDPATGNKYHILGAEGIELDKKTYMPASGKMLCTLLFEAVPASVERLNMVKEGNRSDNNIYGIHLAKSAPKVPAVGEDGIDPWTMTAEYYMSLPPSGAEVNIDYRRHRGMEFCKSATAHVKVHLDNYSPELGVTTVRLMSYDHVYHDETSVLADIGPDNTYEADIPIEYPQFILSSFPAKVWFLMPGDTLEVFHTINSDNTAFRSRGESGMINALNYPLHDRLNYTRGFERYKQMTDSIAAGRAATEALIDQLADRYNRVWDGTFAEQCLRDTPLSSFGKELVMVNVACELLEFMEDIYAEYNRQGEIKNKAEDGSTYYTTDPDFEMLDHKRMFNAIHDYCLFVYDNPLTLMSSRTLGIFNRSEFDPVFSKYSLFEYEYIARRLYGQQTEARTLLESKQRIDEQNMRDYGIGDCFMAEMARARSHITLILSPLYYSMDNLGDEAVNTILSTGYDFLTTIRNPYIMRKMVEEQMRVKDLIAERQAARQGESTATEKSEKKTPPTPAEEILQRIIEPYAGTLLSLDFWGMNCGPCRRSMIAQREIVEQLSGEPVRFLYICEEKTSPRKLAEQWMKEQSIKGEHIYLTVDEWNRLAQMFEISGIPHAVLVGRDGKVITNGFHLSSADDLRKHLK
;
A
#
# COMPACT_ATOMS: atom_id res chain seq x y z
N MET A 1 -10.07 -61.20 52.34
CA MET A 1 -10.71 -60.97 51.02
C MET A 1 -11.40 -59.61 50.91
N LYS A 2 -12.29 -59.15 51.79
CA LYS A 2 -12.99 -57.85 51.71
C LYS A 2 -12.05 -56.66 51.70
N ARG A 3 -10.93 -56.63 52.44
CA ARG A 3 -9.95 -55.52 52.43
C ARG A 3 -9.11 -55.48 51.18
N ILE A 4 -8.83 -56.60 50.52
CA ILE A 4 -8.10 -56.64 49.24
C ILE A 4 -9.02 -56.24 48.11
N MET A 5 -10.30 -56.55 48.16
CA MET A 5 -11.29 -56.14 47.17
C MET A 5 -11.61 -54.67 47.27
N LEU A 6 -11.60 -54.05 48.47
CA LEU A 6 -11.73 -52.60 48.67
C LEU A 6 -10.47 -51.87 48.21
N LEU A 7 -9.29 -52.42 48.39
CA LEU A 7 -8.03 -51.86 47.87
C LEU A 7 -7.96 -51.95 46.33
N LEU A 8 -8.42 -53.03 45.74
CA LEU A 8 -8.52 -53.22 44.29
C LEU A 8 -9.60 -52.33 43.69
N LEU A 9 -10.73 -52.10 44.39
CA LEU A 9 -11.77 -51.18 43.98
C LEU A 9 -11.30 -49.70 44.09
N ALA A 10 -10.56 -49.36 45.18
CA ALA A 10 -9.95 -48.08 45.36
C ALA A 10 -8.83 -47.78 44.32
N LEU A 11 -8.05 -48.82 43.97
CA LEU A 11 -7.04 -48.75 42.90
C LEU A 11 -7.68 -48.68 41.53
N ALA A 12 -8.79 -49.37 41.28
CA ALA A 12 -9.56 -49.31 40.04
C ALA A 12 -10.25 -47.90 39.88
N VAL A 13 -10.77 -47.35 40.97
CA VAL A 13 -11.35 -45.98 40.97
C VAL A 13 -10.26 -44.93 40.85
N ALA A 14 -9.05 -45.15 41.38
CA ALA A 14 -7.89 -44.29 41.18
C ALA A 14 -7.28 -44.40 39.75
N LEU A 15 -7.44 -45.55 39.08
CA LEU A 15 -7.02 -45.78 37.72
C LEU A 15 -8.04 -45.29 36.67
N THR A 16 -9.28 -44.97 37.06
CA THR A 16 -10.33 -44.43 36.19
C THR A 16 -10.51 -42.91 36.32
N ALA A 17 -9.85 -42.25 37.25
CA ALA A 17 -9.62 -40.82 37.17
C ALA A 17 -8.54 -40.57 36.11
N ALA A 18 -8.89 -40.71 34.82
CA ALA A 18 -8.06 -40.20 33.75
C ALA A 18 -7.74 -38.74 34.11
N ALA A 19 -6.46 -38.47 34.36
CA ALA A 19 -6.01 -37.18 34.84
C ALA A 19 -6.46 -36.10 33.84
N GLN A 20 -7.48 -35.40 34.21
CA GLN A 20 -7.98 -34.25 33.45
C GLN A 20 -6.85 -33.22 33.41
N ARG A 21 -6.37 -32.87 32.22
CA ARG A 21 -5.30 -31.91 32.05
C ARG A 21 -5.90 -30.55 31.80
N VAL A 22 -5.65 -29.59 32.69
CA VAL A 22 -6.13 -28.20 32.58
C VAL A 22 -4.96 -27.31 32.21
N ILE A 23 -5.15 -26.52 31.16
CA ILE A 23 -4.21 -25.51 30.68
C ILE A 23 -4.89 -24.14 30.85
N GLU A 24 -4.41 -23.36 31.81
CA GLU A 24 -4.88 -22.00 32.07
C GLU A 24 -4.10 -21.02 31.19
N ASN A 25 -4.80 -20.08 30.54
CA ASN A 25 -4.23 -19.07 29.65
C ASN A 25 -3.21 -19.68 28.68
N PRO A 26 -3.65 -20.55 27.77
CA PRO A 26 -2.75 -21.24 26.85
C PRO A 26 -1.94 -20.23 26.03
N ASP A 27 -0.66 -20.55 25.79
CA ASP A 27 0.14 -19.81 24.83
C ASP A 27 -0.33 -20.11 23.41
N ILE A 28 -0.49 -19.09 22.57
CA ILE A 28 -1.06 -19.20 21.23
C ILE A 28 -0.20 -18.36 20.29
N ASP A 29 0.24 -18.97 19.18
CA ASP A 29 1.09 -18.29 18.20
C ASP A 29 0.32 -17.15 17.50
N TYR A 30 -0.94 -17.40 17.11
CA TYR A 30 -1.82 -16.42 16.51
C TYR A 30 -3.27 -16.58 16.97
N VAL A 31 -3.85 -15.48 17.44
CA VAL A 31 -5.26 -15.37 17.82
C VAL A 31 -5.86 -14.07 17.28
N PRO A 32 -7.05 -14.11 16.63
CA PRO A 32 -7.73 -12.91 16.18
C PRO A 32 -8.30 -12.11 17.38
N THR A 33 -8.57 -10.80 17.17
CA THR A 33 -8.97 -9.88 18.25
C THR A 33 -10.32 -10.18 18.90
N TRP A 34 -11.18 -10.92 18.22
CA TRP A 34 -12.55 -11.16 18.66
C TRP A 34 -12.69 -12.29 19.72
N ILE A 35 -11.62 -13.06 20.01
CA ILE A 35 -11.64 -14.18 20.94
C ILE A 35 -10.34 -14.24 21.75
N THR A 36 -10.44 -14.68 23.01
CA THR A 36 -9.29 -14.98 23.88
C THR A 36 -9.59 -16.27 24.65
N PHE A 37 -8.71 -17.25 24.59
CA PHE A 37 -8.86 -18.48 25.39
C PHE A 37 -8.37 -18.26 26.81
N THR A 38 -9.20 -18.64 27.78
CA THR A 38 -8.85 -18.55 29.20
C THR A 38 -8.47 -19.89 29.82
N GLU A 39 -9.02 -20.97 29.29
CA GLU A 39 -8.76 -22.33 29.81
C GLU A 39 -9.03 -23.38 28.73
N ILE A 40 -8.20 -24.40 28.67
CA ILE A 40 -8.45 -25.61 27.90
C ILE A 40 -8.38 -26.80 28.86
N THR A 41 -9.42 -27.64 28.87
CA THR A 41 -9.47 -28.85 29.66
C THR A 41 -9.55 -30.06 28.74
N LEU A 42 -8.51 -30.91 28.76
CA LEU A 42 -8.50 -32.20 28.05
C LEU A 42 -9.11 -33.25 28.92
N GLY A 43 -10.29 -33.71 28.56
CA GLY A 43 -10.99 -34.81 29.22
C GLY A 43 -10.93 -36.10 28.41
N SER A 44 -11.32 -37.20 29.01
CA SER A 44 -11.35 -38.53 28.36
C SER A 44 -12.49 -38.69 27.35
N ASP A 45 -13.56 -37.90 27.49
CA ASP A 45 -14.78 -37.94 26.66
C ASP A 45 -14.93 -36.71 25.77
N ARG A 46 -14.31 -35.60 26.15
CA ARG A 46 -14.37 -34.34 25.40
C ARG A 46 -13.23 -33.38 25.77
N THR A 47 -13.00 -32.42 24.92
CA THR A 47 -12.16 -31.22 25.19
C THR A 47 -13.04 -30.01 25.40
N VAL A 48 -12.78 -29.24 26.46
CA VAL A 48 -13.53 -28.06 26.84
C VAL A 48 -12.63 -26.84 26.69
N VAL A 49 -13.07 -25.84 25.89
CA VAL A 49 -12.35 -24.58 25.69
C VAL A 49 -13.21 -23.43 26.24
N LYS A 50 -12.74 -22.76 27.29
CA LYS A 50 -13.35 -21.53 27.80
C LYS A 50 -12.73 -20.33 27.13
N ALA A 51 -13.58 -19.43 26.63
CA ALA A 51 -13.13 -18.25 25.91
C ALA A 51 -13.93 -17.00 26.30
N GLU A 52 -13.27 -15.85 26.23
CA GLU A 52 -13.90 -14.53 26.22
C GLU A 52 -13.99 -14.04 24.78
N LEU A 53 -15.21 -13.78 24.34
CA LEU A 53 -15.49 -13.15 23.06
C LEU A 53 -15.49 -11.63 23.24
N ARG A 54 -14.93 -10.90 22.28
CA ARG A 54 -14.81 -9.43 22.29
C ARG A 54 -15.24 -8.87 20.96
N ASN A 55 -16.05 -7.82 20.98
CA ASN A 55 -16.38 -7.03 19.80
C ASN A 55 -16.98 -5.69 20.26
N ASN A 56 -17.13 -4.73 19.34
CA ASN A 56 -17.84 -3.49 19.64
C ASN A 56 -19.27 -3.75 20.14
N PRO A 57 -19.91 -2.86 20.93
CA PRO A 57 -21.30 -3.03 21.30
C PRO A 57 -22.23 -3.13 20.08
N ASN A 58 -23.17 -4.10 20.11
CA ASN A 58 -24.13 -4.44 19.07
C ASN A 58 -23.65 -5.21 17.81
N PRO A 59 -22.36 -5.24 17.41
CA PRO A 59 -21.93 -6.24 16.43
C PRO A 59 -22.14 -7.66 16.97
N TRP A 60 -22.03 -8.59 16.07
CA TRP A 60 -22.27 -10.00 16.36
C TRP A 60 -21.00 -10.84 16.16
N VAL A 61 -20.95 -11.95 16.87
CA VAL A 61 -19.97 -13.04 16.66
C VAL A 61 -20.75 -14.29 16.24
N LYS A 62 -20.16 -15.08 15.37
CA LYS A 62 -20.72 -16.37 14.95
C LYS A 62 -19.63 -17.42 14.94
N ILE A 63 -19.82 -18.52 15.71
CA ILE A 63 -19.00 -19.73 15.64
C ILE A 63 -19.79 -20.80 14.87
N SER A 64 -19.14 -21.43 13.91
CA SER A 64 -19.79 -22.43 13.06
C SER A 64 -19.69 -23.81 13.66
N SER A 65 -20.69 -24.67 13.37
CA SER A 65 -20.63 -26.10 13.64
C SER A 65 -19.58 -26.86 12.81
N ASP A 66 -19.01 -26.22 11.76
CA ASP A 66 -17.92 -26.75 10.94
C ASP A 66 -16.53 -26.39 11.50
N THR A 67 -16.44 -25.94 12.76
CA THR A 67 -15.17 -25.57 13.40
C THR A 67 -14.50 -26.82 14.00
N ASP A 68 -13.23 -27.02 13.70
CA ASP A 68 -12.43 -28.13 14.16
C ASP A 68 -11.24 -27.66 14.99
N LEU A 69 -10.84 -28.45 16.00
CA LEU A 69 -9.48 -28.46 16.48
C LEU A 69 -8.66 -29.44 15.63
N ILE A 70 -7.53 -29.00 15.12
CA ILE A 70 -6.67 -29.79 14.23
C ILE A 70 -5.30 -29.93 14.88
N ASP A 71 -4.82 -31.19 14.99
CA ASP A 71 -3.41 -31.45 15.31
C ASP A 71 -2.55 -31.24 14.05
N PRO A 72 -1.72 -30.20 13.95
CA PRO A 72 -0.96 -29.92 12.75
C PRO A 72 0.13 -30.97 12.45
N ALA A 73 0.54 -31.77 13.43
CA ALA A 73 1.55 -32.81 13.26
C ALA A 73 0.99 -34.05 12.57
N THR A 74 -0.27 -34.38 12.80
CA THR A 74 -0.92 -35.62 12.30
C THR A 74 -2.04 -35.32 11.28
N GLY A 75 -2.58 -34.13 11.27
CA GLY A 75 -3.77 -33.75 10.50
C GLY A 75 -5.08 -34.26 11.11
N ASN A 76 -5.07 -34.87 12.31
CA ASN A 76 -6.27 -35.33 12.96
C ASN A 76 -7.17 -34.14 13.32
N LYS A 77 -8.48 -34.30 13.06
CA LYS A 77 -9.51 -33.33 13.36
C LYS A 77 -10.35 -33.76 14.54
N TYR A 78 -10.69 -32.84 15.43
CA TYR A 78 -11.57 -33.00 16.57
C TYR A 78 -12.72 -31.99 16.40
N HIS A 79 -13.91 -32.52 16.06
CA HIS A 79 -15.07 -31.70 15.71
C HIS A 79 -15.67 -30.99 16.91
N ILE A 80 -16.26 -29.79 16.69
CA ILE A 80 -17.04 -29.12 17.72
C ILE A 80 -18.36 -29.89 17.97
N LEU A 81 -18.61 -30.19 19.22
CA LEU A 81 -19.80 -30.94 19.65
C LEU A 81 -20.93 -29.99 20.08
N GLY A 82 -20.61 -28.76 20.49
CA GLY A 82 -21.56 -27.78 20.99
C GLY A 82 -20.88 -26.58 21.63
N ALA A 83 -21.71 -25.67 22.14
CA ALA A 83 -21.25 -24.49 22.86
C ALA A 83 -22.23 -24.11 23.98
N GLU A 84 -21.69 -23.49 25.05
CA GLU A 84 -22.46 -22.88 26.12
C GLU A 84 -22.23 -21.34 26.11
N GLY A 85 -23.28 -20.57 26.36
CA GLY A 85 -23.23 -19.10 26.30
C GLY A 85 -23.46 -18.51 24.90
N ILE A 86 -23.35 -19.34 23.85
CA ILE A 86 -23.66 -18.99 22.44
C ILE A 86 -24.36 -20.17 21.76
N GLU A 87 -25.01 -19.91 20.63
CA GLU A 87 -25.54 -20.96 19.75
C GLU A 87 -24.66 -21.04 18.49
N LEU A 88 -24.23 -22.26 18.13
CA LEU A 88 -23.50 -22.50 16.88
C LEU A 88 -24.35 -22.11 15.67
N ASP A 89 -23.71 -21.62 14.61
CA ASP A 89 -24.31 -21.18 13.34
C ASP A 89 -25.25 -19.98 13.42
N LYS A 90 -25.45 -19.41 14.61
CA LYS A 90 -26.28 -18.21 14.81
C LYS A 90 -25.46 -16.98 15.15
N LYS A 91 -25.96 -15.83 14.76
CA LYS A 91 -25.40 -14.53 15.16
C LYS A 91 -25.70 -14.30 16.65
N THR A 92 -24.67 -14.19 17.44
CA THR A 92 -24.77 -13.79 18.85
C THR A 92 -24.35 -12.33 18.97
N TYR A 93 -25.28 -11.45 19.34
CA TYR A 93 -25.04 -10.02 19.49
C TYR A 93 -24.34 -9.73 20.82
N MET A 94 -23.33 -8.87 20.75
CA MET A 94 -22.53 -8.52 21.92
C MET A 94 -23.31 -7.63 22.89
N PRO A 95 -23.15 -7.84 24.21
CA PRO A 95 -23.73 -6.95 25.22
C PRO A 95 -23.07 -5.56 25.17
N ALA A 96 -23.64 -4.61 25.90
CA ALA A 96 -23.11 -3.24 26.01
C ALA A 96 -21.66 -3.17 26.50
N SER A 97 -21.19 -4.18 27.24
CA SER A 97 -19.78 -4.29 27.69
C SER A 97 -18.80 -4.64 26.56
N GLY A 98 -19.29 -5.08 25.40
CA GLY A 98 -18.46 -5.61 24.32
C GLY A 98 -17.75 -6.93 24.63
N LYS A 99 -18.07 -7.59 25.75
CA LYS A 99 -17.42 -8.81 26.24
C LYS A 99 -18.42 -9.87 26.67
N MET A 100 -18.16 -11.13 26.35
CA MET A 100 -19.00 -12.24 26.72
C MET A 100 -18.17 -13.52 26.88
N LEU A 101 -18.48 -14.32 27.92
CA LEU A 101 -17.85 -15.63 28.12
C LEU A 101 -18.64 -16.71 27.37
N CYS A 102 -17.91 -17.66 26.81
CA CYS A 102 -18.48 -18.87 26.22
C CYS A 102 -17.61 -20.08 26.51
N THR A 103 -18.24 -21.26 26.40
CA THR A 103 -17.53 -22.57 26.48
C THR A 103 -17.79 -23.31 25.18
N LEU A 104 -16.71 -23.76 24.53
CA LEU A 104 -16.77 -24.57 23.33
C LEU A 104 -16.42 -26.03 23.71
N LEU A 105 -17.20 -26.96 23.20
CA LEU A 105 -17.06 -28.41 23.47
C LEU A 105 -16.62 -29.08 22.18
N PHE A 106 -15.50 -29.81 22.24
CA PHE A 106 -14.94 -30.56 21.13
C PHE A 106 -14.79 -32.04 21.48
N GLU A 107 -14.61 -32.88 20.46
CA GLU A 107 -14.21 -34.27 20.65
C GLU A 107 -12.93 -34.36 21.51
N ALA A 108 -12.74 -35.52 22.15
CA ALA A 108 -11.61 -35.72 23.07
C ALA A 108 -10.26 -35.66 22.32
N VAL A 109 -9.44 -34.69 22.66
CA VAL A 109 -8.06 -34.56 22.17
C VAL A 109 -7.16 -35.45 23.05
N PRO A 110 -6.34 -36.36 22.48
CA PRO A 110 -5.40 -37.17 23.23
C PRO A 110 -4.38 -36.32 24.01
N ALA A 111 -4.05 -36.74 25.22
CA ALA A 111 -3.10 -36.02 26.08
C ALA A 111 -1.66 -35.93 25.49
N SER A 112 -1.36 -36.71 24.46
CA SER A 112 -0.09 -36.70 23.74
C SER A 112 0.01 -35.59 22.71
N VAL A 113 -1.08 -34.92 22.37
CA VAL A 113 -1.07 -33.77 21.45
C VAL A 113 -0.44 -32.56 22.16
N GLU A 114 0.52 -31.92 21.51
CA GLU A 114 1.26 -30.78 22.08
C GLU A 114 0.77 -29.47 21.56
N ARG A 115 0.22 -29.43 20.33
CA ARG A 115 -0.21 -28.21 19.63
C ARG A 115 -1.51 -28.43 18.85
N LEU A 116 -2.37 -27.44 18.82
CA LEU A 116 -3.63 -27.47 18.08
C LEU A 116 -3.81 -26.19 17.28
N ASN A 117 -4.58 -26.28 16.22
CA ASN A 117 -5.15 -25.12 15.52
C ASN A 117 -6.68 -25.20 15.62
N MET A 118 -7.37 -24.07 15.80
CA MET A 118 -8.82 -24.00 15.68
C MET A 118 -9.16 -23.38 14.33
N VAL A 119 -9.70 -24.19 13.43
CA VAL A 119 -9.89 -23.82 12.02
C VAL A 119 -11.32 -24.14 11.58
N LYS A 120 -11.89 -23.23 10.79
CA LYS A 120 -13.08 -23.47 10.00
C LYS A 120 -12.71 -23.55 8.53
N GLU A 121 -13.08 -24.64 7.86
CA GLU A 121 -12.85 -24.82 6.43
C GLU A 121 -13.54 -23.71 5.61
N GLY A 122 -12.83 -23.14 4.62
CA GLY A 122 -13.32 -22.04 3.79
C GLY A 122 -13.39 -20.68 4.49
N ASN A 123 -12.90 -20.57 5.72
CA ASN A 123 -12.75 -19.30 6.41
C ASN A 123 -11.46 -18.58 5.95
N ARG A 124 -11.41 -17.25 6.11
CA ARG A 124 -10.17 -16.50 5.93
C ARG A 124 -9.16 -16.93 6.99
N SER A 125 -7.89 -17.05 6.61
CA SER A 125 -6.82 -17.50 7.53
C SER A 125 -6.72 -16.62 8.78
N ASP A 126 -6.94 -15.31 8.65
CA ASP A 126 -6.90 -14.33 9.75
C ASP A 126 -8.05 -14.44 10.77
N ASN A 127 -9.06 -15.28 10.51
CA ASN A 127 -10.14 -15.57 11.44
C ASN A 127 -10.00 -16.91 12.16
N ASN A 128 -8.97 -17.70 11.81
CA ASN A 128 -8.63 -18.94 12.48
C ASN A 128 -7.65 -18.68 13.64
N ILE A 129 -7.44 -19.67 14.49
CA ILE A 129 -6.49 -19.61 15.62
C ILE A 129 -5.42 -20.67 15.38
N TYR A 130 -4.16 -20.25 15.45
CA TYR A 130 -3.05 -21.14 15.12
C TYR A 130 -2.07 -21.26 16.29
N GLY A 131 -1.54 -22.46 16.46
CA GLY A 131 -0.49 -22.72 17.43
C GLY A 131 -0.95 -22.64 18.89
N ILE A 132 -2.06 -23.28 19.23
CA ILE A 132 -2.51 -23.41 20.61
C ILE A 132 -1.61 -24.42 21.31
N HIS A 133 -0.69 -23.98 22.18
CA HIS A 133 0.24 -24.85 22.90
C HIS A 133 -0.43 -25.48 24.10
N LEU A 134 -0.43 -26.80 24.15
CA LEU A 134 -1.00 -27.55 25.26
C LEU A 134 0.02 -27.87 26.37
N ALA A 135 1.33 -27.70 26.11
CA ALA A 135 2.37 -27.71 27.13
C ALA A 135 2.60 -26.26 27.66
N LYS A 136 2.99 -26.13 28.93
CA LYS A 136 3.45 -24.83 29.42
C LYS A 136 4.72 -24.44 28.64
N SER A 137 4.63 -23.40 27.86
CA SER A 137 5.82 -22.75 27.29
C SER A 137 6.65 -22.09 28.38
N ALA A 138 7.97 -22.06 28.18
CA ALA A 138 8.82 -21.25 29.02
C ALA A 138 8.39 -19.75 28.83
N PRO A 139 8.39 -18.94 29.90
CA PRO A 139 8.09 -17.52 29.77
C PRO A 139 8.98 -16.93 28.68
N LYS A 140 8.39 -16.23 27.69
CA LYS A 140 9.17 -15.42 26.75
C LYS A 140 9.94 -14.41 27.59
N VAL A 141 11.26 -14.59 27.71
CA VAL A 141 12.12 -13.61 28.39
C VAL A 141 12.21 -12.42 27.42
N PRO A 142 11.80 -11.22 27.82
CA PRO A 142 11.98 -10.05 26.99
C PRO A 142 13.46 -9.91 26.61
N ALA A 143 13.74 -9.72 25.32
CA ALA A 143 15.08 -9.40 24.88
C ALA A 143 15.38 -7.97 25.33
N VAL A 144 15.98 -7.82 26.50
CA VAL A 144 16.42 -6.53 27.04
C VAL A 144 17.60 -6.05 26.18
N GLY A 145 17.52 -4.83 25.65
CA GLY A 145 18.62 -4.22 24.91
C GLY A 145 19.88 -4.00 25.77
N GLU A 146 21.00 -3.64 25.16
CA GLU A 146 22.25 -3.30 25.86
C GLU A 146 22.06 -2.13 26.86
N ASP A 147 21.05 -1.29 26.61
CA ASP A 147 20.63 -0.17 27.48
C ASP A 147 19.77 -0.58 28.67
N GLY A 148 19.45 -1.86 28.78
CA GLY A 148 18.58 -2.38 29.85
C GLY A 148 17.08 -2.13 29.64
N ILE A 149 16.67 -1.62 28.48
CA ILE A 149 15.26 -1.32 28.13
C ILE A 149 14.68 -2.48 27.33
N ASP A 150 13.46 -2.91 27.70
CA ASP A 150 12.69 -3.82 26.86
C ASP A 150 12.17 -3.05 25.63
N PRO A 151 12.63 -3.36 24.40
CA PRO A 151 12.26 -2.61 23.21
C PRO A 151 10.75 -2.64 22.90
N TRP A 152 10.02 -3.66 23.34
CA TRP A 152 8.56 -3.73 23.20
C TRP A 152 7.83 -2.62 23.97
N THR A 153 8.50 -1.99 24.93
CA THR A 153 7.96 -0.87 25.71
C THR A 153 8.23 0.50 25.08
N MET A 154 9.05 0.58 24.02
CA MET A 154 9.42 1.84 23.36
C MET A 154 8.32 2.35 22.42
N THR A 155 7.14 2.51 22.99
CA THR A 155 5.91 3.03 22.34
C THR A 155 5.87 4.56 22.37
N ALA A 156 4.79 5.14 21.87
CA ALA A 156 4.55 6.57 21.97
C ALA A 156 4.60 7.10 23.42
N GLU A 157 4.08 6.31 24.38
CA GLU A 157 4.08 6.68 25.81
C GLU A 157 5.51 6.75 26.37
N TYR A 158 6.37 5.80 26.01
CA TYR A 158 7.78 5.82 26.37
C TYR A 158 8.45 7.10 25.86
N TYR A 159 8.35 7.38 24.56
CA TYR A 159 8.99 8.55 23.98
C TYR A 159 8.45 9.85 24.54
N MET A 160 7.13 9.96 24.80
CA MET A 160 6.53 11.12 25.44
C MET A 160 6.95 11.32 26.91
N SER A 161 7.48 10.29 27.57
CA SER A 161 8.02 10.40 28.93
C SER A 161 9.46 10.95 28.97
N LEU A 162 10.15 11.01 27.82
CA LEU A 162 11.49 11.56 27.71
C LEU A 162 11.47 13.09 27.93
N PRO A 163 12.57 13.69 28.42
CA PRO A 163 12.67 15.13 28.53
C PRO A 163 12.44 15.84 27.20
N PRO A 164 11.76 17.00 27.19
CA PRO A 164 11.65 17.83 26.00
C PRO A 164 13.02 18.15 25.40
N SER A 165 13.13 18.15 24.09
CA SER A 165 14.37 18.47 23.38
C SER A 165 14.81 19.94 23.53
N GLY A 166 13.85 20.83 23.86
CA GLY A 166 14.06 22.27 23.80
C GLY A 166 14.15 22.86 22.40
N ALA A 167 14.05 22.01 21.36
CA ALA A 167 14.11 22.46 19.96
C ALA A 167 12.87 23.28 19.61
N GLU A 168 13.06 24.36 18.85
CA GLU A 168 11.98 25.21 18.35
C GLU A 168 11.32 24.57 17.13
N VAL A 169 10.03 24.88 16.93
CA VAL A 169 9.31 24.58 15.69
C VAL A 169 9.67 25.66 14.68
N ASN A 170 10.27 25.27 13.56
CA ASN A 170 10.63 26.20 12.52
C ASN A 170 9.65 26.06 11.34
N ILE A 171 8.99 27.13 10.98
CA ILE A 171 8.04 27.21 9.86
C ILE A 171 8.66 27.82 8.61
N ASP A 172 9.93 28.24 8.63
CA ASP A 172 10.62 28.74 7.45
C ASP A 172 11.11 27.57 6.56
N TYR A 173 10.16 27.04 5.79
CA TYR A 173 10.41 25.95 4.85
C TYR A 173 11.37 26.31 3.71
N ARG A 174 11.56 27.60 3.42
CA ARG A 174 12.41 28.08 2.31
C ARG A 174 13.87 27.68 2.49
N ARG A 175 14.29 27.42 3.73
CA ARG A 175 15.63 26.90 4.03
C ARG A 175 15.88 25.51 3.46
N HIS A 176 14.82 24.75 3.12
CA HIS A 176 14.92 23.40 2.56
C HIS A 176 14.91 23.38 1.02
N ARG A 177 14.85 24.55 0.35
CA ARG A 177 14.80 24.63 -1.13
C ARG A 177 15.99 24.00 -1.83
N GLY A 178 17.16 23.95 -1.20
CA GLY A 178 18.34 23.26 -1.72
C GLY A 178 18.26 21.73 -1.60
N MET A 179 17.30 21.21 -0.84
CA MET A 179 17.08 19.77 -0.60
C MET A 179 18.35 19.05 -0.08
N GLU A 180 19.09 19.67 0.84
CA GLU A 180 20.31 19.12 1.43
C GLU A 180 20.09 17.83 2.22
N PHE A 181 18.82 17.52 2.53
CA PHE A 181 18.39 16.26 3.14
C PHE A 181 18.39 15.08 2.16
N CYS A 182 18.42 15.34 0.84
CA CYS A 182 18.51 14.30 -0.18
C CYS A 182 19.93 13.73 -0.23
N LYS A 183 20.13 12.67 0.53
CA LYS A 183 21.41 11.95 0.62
C LYS A 183 21.14 10.47 0.46
N SER A 184 21.45 9.92 -0.70
CA SER A 184 21.29 8.49 -0.96
C SER A 184 22.09 7.66 0.04
N ALA A 185 21.41 6.79 0.77
CA ALA A 185 22.03 5.79 1.62
C ALA A 185 21.05 4.63 1.85
N THR A 186 21.60 3.49 2.22
CA THR A 186 20.80 2.33 2.59
C THR A 186 20.31 2.48 4.03
N ALA A 187 18.99 2.39 4.25
CA ALA A 187 18.41 2.25 5.57
C ALA A 187 18.16 0.76 5.86
N HIS A 188 18.44 0.34 7.09
CA HIS A 188 18.19 -1.03 7.54
C HIS A 188 16.92 -1.09 8.38
N VAL A 189 16.00 -2.01 8.03
CA VAL A 189 14.75 -2.25 8.78
C VAL A 189 14.74 -3.67 9.29
N LYS A 190 14.45 -3.83 10.59
CA LYS A 190 14.22 -5.13 11.22
C LYS A 190 12.88 -5.12 11.95
N VAL A 191 12.04 -6.12 11.69
CA VAL A 191 10.69 -6.20 12.27
C VAL A 191 10.55 -7.48 13.07
N HIS A 192 10.10 -7.35 14.30
CA HIS A 192 9.78 -8.43 15.22
C HIS A 192 8.26 -8.54 15.32
N LEU A 193 7.73 -9.72 15.01
CA LEU A 193 6.29 -9.98 15.02
C LEU A 193 5.93 -10.79 16.27
N ASP A 194 4.92 -10.32 16.98
CA ASP A 194 4.22 -11.09 18.01
C ASP A 194 2.80 -11.39 17.53
N ASN A 195 2.13 -12.38 18.09
CA ASN A 195 0.84 -12.87 17.63
C ASN A 195 0.86 -13.23 16.13
N TYR A 196 1.89 -13.94 15.70
CA TYR A 196 2.09 -14.35 14.32
C TYR A 196 2.29 -15.87 14.21
N SER A 197 1.77 -16.44 13.13
CA SER A 197 2.00 -17.84 12.75
C SER A 197 2.15 -17.97 11.23
N PRO A 198 3.08 -18.80 10.71
CA PRO A 198 3.20 -19.08 9.28
C PRO A 198 1.94 -19.65 8.64
N GLU A 199 1.07 -20.30 9.43
CA GLU A 199 -0.22 -20.81 8.97
C GLU A 199 -1.19 -19.71 8.53
N LEU A 200 -0.89 -18.44 8.80
CA LEU A 200 -1.58 -17.29 8.18
C LEU A 200 -1.40 -17.25 6.66
N GLY A 201 -0.44 -18.02 6.13
CA GLY A 201 -0.13 -18.07 4.70
C GLY A 201 0.59 -16.83 4.19
N VAL A 202 1.34 -16.16 5.06
CA VAL A 202 2.19 -14.99 4.73
C VAL A 202 3.56 -15.27 5.35
N THR A 203 4.53 -15.64 4.55
CA THR A 203 5.92 -15.90 4.97
C THR A 203 6.92 -14.95 4.29
N THR A 204 6.43 -14.09 3.39
CA THR A 204 7.23 -13.07 2.72
C THR A 204 6.60 -11.69 2.90
N VAL A 205 7.44 -10.68 2.96
CA VAL A 205 7.04 -9.27 3.10
C VAL A 205 7.72 -8.43 2.02
N ARG A 206 6.94 -7.59 1.34
CA ARG A 206 7.48 -6.53 0.48
C ARG A 206 7.53 -5.23 1.27
N LEU A 207 8.70 -4.59 1.25
CA LEU A 207 8.93 -3.25 1.76
C LEU A 207 9.11 -2.30 0.58
N MET A 208 8.25 -1.31 0.46
CA MET A 208 8.11 -0.48 -0.73
C MET A 208 8.48 0.96 -0.40
N SER A 209 9.48 1.49 -1.08
CA SER A 209 9.86 2.90 -1.10
C SER A 209 9.38 3.54 -2.41
N TYR A 210 9.23 4.86 -2.43
CA TYR A 210 8.66 5.55 -3.57
C TYR A 210 9.54 6.71 -4.03
N ASP A 211 9.85 6.74 -5.32
CA ASP A 211 10.46 7.90 -5.95
C ASP A 211 9.36 8.82 -6.50
N HIS A 212 9.13 9.92 -5.80
CA HIS A 212 8.05 10.85 -6.15
C HIS A 212 8.32 11.64 -7.44
N VAL A 213 9.58 11.78 -7.86
CA VAL A 213 9.94 12.44 -9.13
C VAL A 213 9.68 11.52 -10.31
N TYR A 214 10.16 10.28 -10.23
CA TYR A 214 9.96 9.29 -11.29
C TYR A 214 8.54 8.67 -11.28
N HIS A 215 7.77 8.90 -10.23
CA HIS A 215 6.48 8.26 -10.04
C HIS A 215 6.62 6.73 -10.06
N ASP A 216 7.65 6.22 -9.42
CA ASP A 216 8.01 4.81 -9.44
C ASP A 216 8.19 4.25 -8.03
N GLU A 217 7.93 2.96 -7.88
CA GLU A 217 8.03 2.22 -6.63
C GLU A 217 9.22 1.25 -6.72
N THR A 218 10.06 1.29 -5.71
CA THR A 218 11.10 0.27 -5.51
C THR A 218 10.69 -0.63 -4.36
N SER A 219 10.71 -1.94 -4.56
CA SER A 219 10.37 -2.90 -3.50
C SER A 219 11.52 -3.83 -3.18
N VAL A 220 11.63 -4.18 -1.90
CA VAL A 220 12.56 -5.18 -1.37
C VAL A 220 11.74 -6.30 -0.75
N LEU A 221 12.04 -7.55 -1.11
CA LEU A 221 11.40 -8.72 -0.54
C LEU A 221 12.22 -9.27 0.62
N ALA A 222 11.56 -9.53 1.75
CA ALA A 222 12.14 -10.18 2.92
C ALA A 222 11.35 -11.45 3.28
N ASP A 223 12.04 -12.50 3.71
CA ASP A 223 11.42 -13.70 4.25
C ASP A 223 11.27 -13.58 5.78
N ILE A 224 10.11 -14.01 6.33
CA ILE A 224 9.91 -14.06 7.77
C ILE A 224 10.61 -15.32 8.32
N GLY A 225 11.59 -15.10 9.18
CA GLY A 225 12.38 -16.16 9.80
C GLY A 225 11.60 -16.98 10.86
N PRO A 226 12.18 -18.09 11.30
CA PRO A 226 11.55 -18.97 12.30
C PRO A 226 11.42 -18.33 13.70
N ASP A 227 12.10 -17.23 13.94
CA ASP A 227 12.00 -16.39 15.13
C ASP A 227 10.94 -15.30 15.01
N ASN A 228 10.10 -15.35 13.98
CA ASN A 228 9.08 -14.38 13.64
C ASN A 228 9.67 -12.97 13.38
N THR A 229 10.89 -12.91 12.83
CA THR A 229 11.52 -11.66 12.41
C THR A 229 11.76 -11.64 10.91
N TYR A 230 11.80 -10.43 10.34
CA TYR A 230 12.31 -10.20 9.00
C TYR A 230 13.13 -8.92 8.98
N GLU A 231 14.07 -8.84 8.05
CA GLU A 231 14.91 -7.66 7.88
C GLU A 231 15.21 -7.39 6.41
N ALA A 232 15.45 -6.14 6.09
CA ALA A 232 15.81 -5.72 4.75
C ALA A 232 16.65 -4.43 4.74
N ASP A 233 17.49 -4.34 3.74
CA ASP A 233 18.25 -3.15 3.38
C ASP A 233 17.50 -2.40 2.27
N ILE A 234 17.08 -1.16 2.54
CA ILE A 234 16.25 -0.37 1.65
C ILE A 234 17.05 0.84 1.17
N PRO A 235 17.39 0.92 -0.13
CA PRO A 235 18.03 2.09 -0.70
C PRO A 235 16.98 3.22 -0.79
N ILE A 236 17.28 4.36 -0.15
CA ILE A 236 16.44 5.56 -0.22
C ILE A 236 17.30 6.80 -0.45
N GLU A 237 16.77 7.78 -1.16
CA GLU A 237 17.50 9.00 -1.48
C GLU A 237 17.22 10.15 -0.51
N TYR A 238 16.12 10.10 0.21
CA TYR A 238 15.69 11.08 1.19
C TYR A 238 14.84 10.42 2.27
N PRO A 239 14.66 11.06 3.45
CA PRO A 239 13.76 10.54 4.46
C PRO A 239 12.35 10.41 3.92
N GLN A 240 11.71 9.26 4.11
CA GLN A 240 10.37 9.01 3.58
C GLN A 240 9.61 7.95 4.38
N PHE A 241 8.30 7.90 4.17
CA PHE A 241 7.48 6.79 4.62
C PHE A 241 7.55 5.66 3.61
N ILE A 242 7.83 4.46 4.09
CA ILE A 242 7.79 3.22 3.33
C ILE A 242 6.55 2.42 3.68
N LEU A 243 6.04 1.65 2.75
CA LEU A 243 4.91 0.74 2.98
C LEU A 243 5.41 -0.68 3.19
N SER A 244 4.95 -1.34 4.25
CA SER A 244 5.11 -2.78 4.45
C SER A 244 3.85 -3.52 4.01
N SER A 245 3.99 -4.59 3.23
CA SER A 245 2.86 -5.42 2.82
C SER A 245 2.32 -6.28 3.99
N PHE A 246 3.17 -6.59 4.99
CA PHE A 246 2.75 -7.29 6.21
C PHE A 246 3.68 -6.99 7.40
N PRO A 247 3.11 -6.52 8.53
CA PRO A 247 1.76 -5.98 8.62
C PRO A 247 1.59 -4.81 7.67
N ALA A 248 0.38 -4.60 7.15
CA ALA A 248 0.09 -3.48 6.24
C ALA A 248 0.18 -2.15 7.01
N LYS A 249 1.38 -1.62 7.14
CA LYS A 249 1.73 -0.42 7.92
C LYS A 249 2.69 0.44 7.13
N VAL A 250 2.77 1.69 7.52
CA VAL A 250 3.66 2.69 6.93
C VAL A 250 4.65 3.14 7.99
N TRP A 251 5.94 3.10 7.68
CA TRP A 251 7.02 3.49 8.59
C TRP A 251 7.93 4.53 7.99
N PHE A 252 8.28 5.53 8.79
CA PHE A 252 9.24 6.56 8.41
C PHE A 252 10.67 6.05 8.53
N LEU A 253 11.47 6.25 7.48
CA LEU A 253 12.88 5.91 7.43
C LEU A 253 13.74 7.10 7.05
N MET A 254 14.90 7.21 7.67
CA MET A 254 15.96 8.13 7.28
C MET A 254 17.09 7.38 6.57
N PRO A 255 17.72 7.96 5.53
CA PRO A 255 18.88 7.37 4.87
C PRO A 255 19.99 7.06 5.88
N GLY A 256 20.50 5.82 5.85
CA GLY A 256 21.57 5.36 6.73
C GLY A 256 21.15 5.01 8.17
N ASP A 257 19.87 5.14 8.52
CA ASP A 257 19.38 4.74 9.85
C ASP A 257 19.11 3.23 9.94
N THR A 258 19.04 2.73 11.16
CA THR A 258 18.59 1.37 11.48
C THR A 258 17.32 1.48 12.31
N LEU A 259 16.21 0.99 11.77
CA LEU A 259 14.90 0.97 12.44
C LEU A 259 14.55 -0.45 12.85
N GLU A 260 14.32 -0.68 14.13
CA GLU A 260 13.70 -1.89 14.66
C GLU A 260 12.25 -1.61 15.02
N VAL A 261 11.35 -2.46 14.52
CA VAL A 261 9.91 -2.37 14.76
C VAL A 261 9.46 -3.60 15.55
N PHE A 262 8.71 -3.39 16.61
CA PHE A 262 8.14 -4.44 17.46
C PHE A 262 6.62 -4.33 17.36
N HIS A 263 6.00 -5.27 16.63
CA HIS A 263 4.57 -5.19 16.31
C HIS A 263 3.84 -6.47 16.68
N THR A 264 2.78 -6.33 17.47
CA THR A 264 1.82 -7.41 17.71
C THR A 264 0.74 -7.38 16.64
N ILE A 265 0.61 -8.45 15.86
CA ILE A 265 -0.41 -8.57 14.81
C ILE A 265 -1.80 -8.39 15.43
N ASN A 266 -2.68 -7.68 14.73
CA ASN A 266 -4.02 -7.28 15.20
C ASN A 266 -4.00 -6.30 16.39
N SER A 267 -2.89 -5.61 16.63
CA SER A 267 -2.79 -4.54 17.62
C SER A 267 -2.49 -3.21 16.93
N ASP A 268 -2.98 -2.12 17.53
CA ASP A 268 -2.58 -0.76 17.12
C ASP A 268 -1.28 -0.32 17.80
N ASN A 269 -0.85 -1.02 18.85
CA ASN A 269 0.39 -0.73 19.54
C ASN A 269 1.59 -1.27 18.76
N THR A 270 2.50 -0.36 18.44
CA THR A 270 3.78 -0.67 17.82
C THR A 270 4.86 0.07 18.59
N ALA A 271 5.94 -0.63 18.93
CA ALA A 271 7.12 -0.04 19.55
C ALA A 271 8.23 0.08 18.50
N PHE A 272 9.09 1.08 18.66
CA PHE A 272 10.12 1.42 17.69
C PHE A 272 11.44 1.70 18.40
N ARG A 273 12.53 1.17 17.87
CA ARG A 273 13.89 1.53 18.26
C ARG A 273 14.68 1.92 17.01
N SER A 274 15.52 2.92 17.08
CA SER A 274 16.41 3.28 15.99
C SER A 274 17.75 3.77 16.51
N ARG A 275 18.76 3.78 15.64
CA ARG A 275 20.05 4.44 15.93
C ARG A 275 19.94 5.95 15.77
N GLY A 276 19.13 6.41 14.82
CA GLY A 276 18.82 7.81 14.58
C GLY A 276 17.47 8.22 15.17
N GLU A 277 16.74 9.05 14.46
CA GLU A 277 15.48 9.63 14.92
C GLU A 277 14.23 8.91 14.38
N SER A 278 14.40 7.96 13.43
CA SER A 278 13.26 7.27 12.79
C SER A 278 12.31 6.61 13.80
N GLY A 279 12.83 5.98 14.85
CA GLY A 279 12.02 5.32 15.87
C GLY A 279 11.11 6.29 16.63
N MET A 280 11.65 7.41 17.08
CA MET A 280 10.89 8.45 17.79
C MET A 280 9.85 9.11 16.86
N ILE A 281 10.21 9.40 15.62
CA ILE A 281 9.28 9.96 14.63
C ILE A 281 8.12 9.00 14.39
N ASN A 282 8.40 7.71 14.16
CA ASN A 282 7.35 6.70 13.98
C ASN A 282 6.42 6.61 15.18
N ALA A 283 6.97 6.60 16.39
CA ALA A 283 6.18 6.48 17.61
C ALA A 283 5.29 7.70 17.85
N LEU A 284 5.77 8.90 17.53
CA LEU A 284 5.12 10.15 17.92
C LEU A 284 4.26 10.79 16.81
N ASN A 285 4.48 10.43 15.54
CA ASN A 285 3.79 11.07 14.43
C ASN A 285 2.25 11.05 14.60
N TYR A 286 1.64 9.88 14.74
CA TYR A 286 0.18 9.76 14.89
C TYR A 286 -0.38 10.37 16.20
N PRO A 287 0.21 10.11 17.39
CA PRO A 287 -0.27 10.74 18.63
C PRO A 287 -0.21 12.26 18.62
N LEU A 288 0.77 12.84 17.94
CA LEU A 288 0.89 14.31 17.85
C LEU A 288 -0.11 14.91 16.86
N HIS A 289 -0.53 14.17 15.83
CA HIS A 289 -1.67 14.58 15.00
C HIS A 289 -2.94 14.80 15.82
N ASP A 290 -3.24 13.91 16.78
CA ASP A 290 -4.41 14.06 17.65
C ASP A 290 -4.30 15.32 18.54
N ARG A 291 -3.09 15.68 18.98
CA ARG A 291 -2.86 16.92 19.75
C ARG A 291 -3.10 18.19 18.93
N LEU A 292 -2.85 18.14 17.63
CA LEU A 292 -3.17 19.22 16.70
C LEU A 292 -4.67 19.34 16.42
N ASN A 293 -5.49 18.74 17.26
CA ASN A 293 -6.96 18.76 17.23
C ASN A 293 -7.54 18.31 15.89
N TYR A 294 -7.08 17.16 15.46
CA TYR A 294 -7.38 16.58 14.17
C TYR A 294 -8.57 15.61 14.26
N THR A 295 -9.58 15.81 13.43
CA THR A 295 -10.76 14.92 13.37
C THR A 295 -10.41 13.67 12.57
N ARG A 296 -10.61 12.47 13.13
CA ARG A 296 -10.23 11.20 12.47
C ARG A 296 -11.04 10.91 11.21
N GLY A 297 -10.43 10.16 10.28
CA GLY A 297 -10.88 9.98 8.91
C GLY A 297 -12.36 9.69 8.67
N PHE A 298 -13.01 8.84 9.48
CA PHE A 298 -14.44 8.53 9.31
C PHE A 298 -15.34 9.72 9.63
N GLU A 299 -15.07 10.48 10.67
CA GLU A 299 -15.86 11.65 11.07
C GLU A 299 -15.71 12.77 10.04
N ARG A 300 -14.49 12.95 9.48
CA ARG A 300 -14.26 13.91 8.41
C ARG A 300 -15.01 13.54 7.13
N TYR A 301 -14.91 12.29 6.73
CA TYR A 301 -15.62 11.80 5.54
C TYR A 301 -17.14 11.98 5.70
N LYS A 302 -17.68 11.66 6.87
CA LYS A 302 -19.09 11.89 7.19
C LYS A 302 -19.44 13.38 7.13
N GLN A 303 -18.64 14.25 7.72
CA GLN A 303 -18.85 15.69 7.71
C GLN A 303 -18.86 16.24 6.29
N MET A 304 -17.92 15.80 5.45
CA MET A 304 -17.86 16.15 4.03
C MET A 304 -19.12 15.70 3.29
N THR A 305 -19.47 14.42 3.39
CA THR A 305 -20.64 13.87 2.67
C THR A 305 -21.95 14.49 3.11
N ASP A 306 -22.12 14.75 4.41
CA ASP A 306 -23.33 15.42 4.95
C ASP A 306 -23.43 16.86 4.43
N SER A 307 -22.32 17.61 4.40
CA SER A 307 -22.28 19.00 3.92
C SER A 307 -22.55 19.09 2.41
N ILE A 308 -21.94 18.19 1.62
CA ILE A 308 -22.17 18.11 0.18
C ILE A 308 -23.65 17.74 -0.12
N ALA A 309 -24.22 16.80 0.61
CA ALA A 309 -25.61 16.41 0.46
C ALA A 309 -26.60 17.55 0.85
N ALA A 310 -26.20 18.43 1.78
CA ALA A 310 -26.98 19.60 2.16
C ALA A 310 -26.86 20.78 1.16
N GLY A 311 -25.94 20.69 0.19
CA GLY A 311 -25.78 21.62 -0.91
C GLY A 311 -24.68 22.68 -0.70
N ARG A 312 -24.55 23.59 -1.68
CA ARG A 312 -23.45 24.54 -1.82
C ARG A 312 -23.18 25.35 -0.55
N ALA A 313 -24.20 26.00 0.00
CA ALA A 313 -24.04 26.87 1.16
C ALA A 313 -23.48 26.12 2.40
N ALA A 314 -23.90 24.88 2.61
CA ALA A 314 -23.38 24.05 3.71
C ALA A 314 -21.93 23.62 3.46
N THR A 315 -21.60 23.30 2.21
CA THR A 315 -20.21 22.96 1.81
C THR A 315 -19.28 24.15 1.96
N GLU A 316 -19.69 25.35 1.51
CA GLU A 316 -18.95 26.58 1.69
C GLU A 316 -18.75 26.94 3.18
N ALA A 317 -19.74 26.73 4.01
CA ALA A 317 -19.62 26.92 5.46
C ALA A 317 -18.60 25.95 6.09
N LEU A 318 -18.56 24.69 5.64
CA LEU A 318 -17.55 23.74 6.06
C LEU A 318 -16.13 24.19 5.63
N ILE A 319 -15.98 24.67 4.39
CA ILE A 319 -14.71 25.20 3.87
C ILE A 319 -14.23 26.38 4.72
N ASP A 320 -15.09 27.34 5.03
CA ASP A 320 -14.74 28.51 5.86
C ASP A 320 -14.31 28.08 7.28
N GLN A 321 -15.04 27.13 7.88
CA GLN A 321 -14.68 26.60 9.19
C GLN A 321 -13.30 25.91 9.17
N LEU A 322 -13.00 25.16 8.11
CA LEU A 322 -11.72 24.50 7.95
C LEU A 322 -10.60 25.53 7.69
N ALA A 323 -10.84 26.55 6.88
CA ALA A 323 -9.88 27.62 6.61
C ALA A 323 -9.44 28.34 7.89
N ASP A 324 -10.37 28.69 8.77
CA ASP A 324 -10.06 29.29 10.08
C ASP A 324 -9.20 28.38 10.95
N ARG A 325 -9.44 27.07 10.86
CA ARG A 325 -8.67 26.06 11.61
C ARG A 325 -7.26 25.90 11.02
N TYR A 326 -7.13 25.84 9.68
CA TYR A 326 -5.85 25.68 9.02
C TYR A 326 -4.93 26.87 9.25
N ASN A 327 -5.46 28.07 9.18
CA ASN A 327 -4.70 29.28 9.48
C ASN A 327 -4.17 29.30 10.91
N ARG A 328 -4.91 28.76 11.90
CA ARG A 328 -4.43 28.61 13.28
C ARG A 328 -3.32 27.55 13.43
N VAL A 329 -3.37 26.49 12.64
CA VAL A 329 -2.27 25.49 12.60
C VAL A 329 -1.03 26.11 11.94
N TRP A 330 -1.26 26.88 10.88
CA TRP A 330 -0.20 27.49 10.08
C TRP A 330 0.55 28.63 10.79
N ASP A 331 -0.10 29.44 11.61
CA ASP A 331 0.57 30.59 12.26
C ASP A 331 1.72 30.16 13.19
N GLY A 332 1.92 28.86 13.36
CA GLY A 332 2.96 28.24 14.15
C GLY A 332 2.69 28.26 15.65
N THR A 333 1.90 29.18 16.13
CA THR A 333 1.63 29.35 17.58
C THR A 333 0.95 28.12 18.15
N PHE A 334 -0.07 27.62 17.48
CA PHE A 334 -0.77 26.40 17.92
C PHE A 334 0.12 25.17 17.80
N ALA A 335 0.81 25.01 16.69
CA ALA A 335 1.73 23.90 16.47
C ALA A 335 2.88 23.94 17.49
N GLU A 336 3.44 25.11 17.77
CA GLU A 336 4.45 25.26 18.80
C GLU A 336 3.94 24.87 20.19
N GLN A 337 2.74 25.28 20.57
CA GLN A 337 2.14 24.88 21.85
C GLN A 337 1.96 23.35 21.94
N CYS A 338 1.59 22.68 20.86
CA CYS A 338 1.42 21.23 20.82
C CYS A 338 2.75 20.46 20.81
N LEU A 339 3.80 21.03 20.21
CA LEU A 339 5.07 20.33 19.95
C LEU A 339 6.22 20.78 20.88
N ARG A 340 6.08 21.90 21.60
CA ARG A 340 7.14 22.47 22.47
C ARG A 340 7.70 21.43 23.44
N ASP A 341 6.82 20.76 24.17
CA ASP A 341 7.17 19.84 25.24
C ASP A 341 7.37 18.39 24.74
N THR A 342 7.75 18.23 23.48
CA THR A 342 8.07 16.91 22.91
C THR A 342 9.57 16.69 22.86
N PRO A 343 10.05 15.44 22.89
CA PRO A 343 11.45 15.09 22.74
C PRO A 343 11.98 15.18 21.30
N LEU A 344 11.11 15.44 20.32
CA LEU A 344 11.50 15.54 18.91
C LEU A 344 12.51 16.66 18.66
N SER A 345 13.43 16.43 17.74
CA SER A 345 14.28 17.48 17.17
C SER A 345 13.47 18.54 16.42
N SER A 346 14.10 19.64 16.02
CA SER A 346 13.45 20.64 15.15
C SER A 346 12.94 20.00 13.87
N PHE A 347 13.75 19.11 13.24
CA PHE A 347 13.35 18.37 12.04
C PHE A 347 12.13 17.48 12.29
N GLY A 348 12.10 16.69 13.37
CA GLY A 348 10.96 15.83 13.69
C GLY A 348 9.68 16.65 13.95
N LYS A 349 9.78 17.82 14.60
CA LYS A 349 8.66 18.74 14.81
C LYS A 349 8.12 19.30 13.48
N GLU A 350 9.01 19.70 12.58
CA GLU A 350 8.65 20.20 11.26
C GLU A 350 7.98 19.13 10.40
N LEU A 351 8.50 17.90 10.43
CA LEU A 351 7.90 16.78 9.72
C LEU A 351 6.47 16.49 10.19
N VAL A 352 6.22 16.50 11.51
CA VAL A 352 4.86 16.36 12.07
C VAL A 352 3.95 17.47 11.52
N MET A 353 4.42 18.72 11.51
CA MET A 353 3.65 19.84 10.94
C MET A 353 3.33 19.65 9.48
N VAL A 354 4.33 19.27 8.68
CA VAL A 354 4.15 19.02 7.24
C VAL A 354 3.16 17.89 7.00
N ASN A 355 3.25 16.80 7.76
CA ASN A 355 2.30 15.68 7.67
C ASN A 355 0.87 16.15 7.92
N VAL A 356 0.65 16.89 9.01
CA VAL A 356 -0.67 17.45 9.34
C VAL A 356 -1.14 18.42 8.26
N ALA A 357 -0.26 19.29 7.79
CA ALA A 357 -0.58 20.28 6.78
C ALA A 357 -0.98 19.60 5.46
N CYS A 358 -0.23 18.61 5.00
CA CYS A 358 -0.55 17.85 3.79
C CYS A 358 -1.90 17.13 3.91
N GLU A 359 -2.16 16.48 5.03
CA GLU A 359 -3.41 15.74 5.22
C GLU A 359 -4.64 16.65 5.27
N LEU A 360 -4.52 17.82 5.89
CA LEU A 360 -5.60 18.79 5.94
C LEU A 360 -5.85 19.42 4.57
N LEU A 361 -4.79 19.72 3.81
CA LEU A 361 -4.93 20.28 2.46
C LEU A 361 -5.53 19.26 1.50
N GLU A 362 -5.08 18.01 1.52
CA GLU A 362 -5.68 16.90 0.75
C GLU A 362 -7.18 16.79 1.04
N PHE A 363 -7.59 16.92 2.31
CA PHE A 363 -9.01 16.88 2.66
C PHE A 363 -9.80 18.08 2.11
N MET A 364 -9.22 19.26 2.10
CA MET A 364 -9.86 20.43 1.49
C MET A 364 -10.04 20.22 -0.02
N GLU A 365 -9.02 19.73 -0.70
CA GLU A 365 -9.07 19.38 -2.13
C GLU A 365 -10.13 18.31 -2.41
N ASP A 366 -10.27 17.32 -1.54
CA ASP A 366 -11.31 16.30 -1.65
C ASP A 366 -12.72 16.89 -1.60
N ILE A 367 -12.97 17.88 -0.72
CA ILE A 367 -14.26 18.57 -0.64
C ILE A 367 -14.60 19.23 -1.98
N TYR A 368 -13.63 19.96 -2.57
CA TYR A 368 -13.79 20.61 -3.86
C TYR A 368 -14.05 19.59 -4.97
N ALA A 369 -13.26 18.54 -5.04
CA ALA A 369 -13.38 17.49 -6.04
C ALA A 369 -14.73 16.76 -5.95
N GLU A 370 -15.14 16.33 -4.76
CA GLU A 370 -16.39 15.60 -4.56
C GLU A 370 -17.64 16.47 -4.80
N TYR A 371 -17.61 17.75 -4.39
CA TYR A 371 -18.69 18.66 -4.67
C TYR A 371 -18.81 18.93 -6.18
N ASN A 372 -17.71 19.31 -6.83
CA ASN A 372 -17.71 19.68 -8.25
C ASN A 372 -18.05 18.49 -9.16
N ARG A 373 -17.75 17.25 -8.74
CA ARG A 373 -18.14 16.04 -9.46
C ARG A 373 -19.65 15.86 -9.60
N GLN A 374 -20.46 16.46 -8.71
CA GLN A 374 -21.93 16.41 -8.83
C GLN A 374 -22.44 17.13 -10.06
N GLY A 375 -21.68 18.11 -10.58
CA GLY A 375 -21.98 18.80 -11.83
C GLY A 375 -21.49 18.09 -13.08
N GLU A 376 -20.92 16.88 -12.98
CA GLU A 376 -20.44 16.14 -14.15
C GLU A 376 -21.57 15.36 -14.82
N ILE A 377 -21.74 15.58 -16.13
CA ILE A 377 -22.63 14.80 -16.99
C ILE A 377 -21.80 13.77 -17.74
N LYS A 378 -22.13 12.49 -17.52
CA LYS A 378 -21.51 11.37 -18.21
C LYS A 378 -22.07 11.22 -19.62
N ASN A 379 -21.23 11.33 -20.63
CA ASN A 379 -21.57 11.20 -22.05
C ASN A 379 -20.88 9.96 -22.64
N LYS A 380 -21.40 9.49 -23.78
CA LYS A 380 -20.77 8.46 -24.61
C LYS A 380 -20.44 9.06 -25.96
N ALA A 381 -19.20 8.86 -26.45
CA ALA A 381 -18.80 9.19 -27.80
C ALA A 381 -19.29 8.13 -28.81
N GLU A 382 -19.19 8.43 -30.09
CA GLU A 382 -19.60 7.50 -31.17
C GLU A 382 -18.79 6.18 -31.17
N ASP A 383 -17.54 6.22 -30.71
CA ASP A 383 -16.66 5.05 -30.54
C ASP A 383 -16.99 4.22 -29.28
N GLY A 384 -18.02 4.62 -28.49
CA GLY A 384 -18.41 3.97 -27.26
C GLY A 384 -17.59 4.41 -26.04
N SER A 385 -16.58 5.24 -26.18
CA SER A 385 -15.81 5.80 -25.07
C SER A 385 -16.67 6.72 -24.20
N THR A 386 -16.32 6.83 -22.93
CA THR A 386 -17.02 7.70 -21.97
C THR A 386 -16.22 8.97 -21.76
N TYR A 387 -16.90 10.13 -21.89
CA TYR A 387 -16.35 11.42 -21.50
C TYR A 387 -17.33 12.16 -20.59
N TYR A 388 -16.82 13.14 -19.86
CA TYR A 388 -17.61 13.93 -18.93
C TYR A 388 -17.63 15.39 -19.39
N THR A 389 -18.80 16.02 -19.27
CA THR A 389 -19.00 17.46 -19.46
C THR A 389 -19.57 18.04 -18.18
N THR A 390 -19.35 19.32 -17.95
CA THR A 390 -19.94 20.01 -16.81
C THR A 390 -21.36 20.48 -17.15
N ASP A 391 -22.30 20.27 -16.23
CA ASP A 391 -23.63 20.85 -16.33
C ASP A 391 -23.52 22.38 -16.29
N PRO A 392 -23.97 23.09 -17.33
CA PRO A 392 -23.88 24.54 -17.39
C PRO A 392 -24.68 25.26 -16.29
N ASP A 393 -25.69 24.60 -15.73
CA ASP A 393 -26.52 25.15 -14.65
C ASP A 393 -25.98 24.80 -13.25
N PHE A 394 -24.95 23.97 -13.15
CA PHE A 394 -24.32 23.61 -11.89
C PHE A 394 -23.28 24.66 -11.47
N GLU A 395 -23.50 25.25 -10.29
CA GLU A 395 -22.55 26.20 -9.72
C GLU A 395 -21.39 25.51 -9.00
N MET A 396 -20.26 25.34 -9.70
CA MET A 396 -19.04 24.76 -9.13
C MET A 396 -18.47 25.63 -7.99
N LEU A 397 -17.78 25.01 -7.05
CA LEU A 397 -16.97 25.73 -6.07
C LEU A 397 -15.74 26.34 -6.75
N ASP A 398 -15.47 27.61 -6.46
CA ASP A 398 -14.33 28.33 -7.00
C ASP A 398 -13.07 28.08 -6.15
N HIS A 399 -12.05 27.45 -6.73
CA HIS A 399 -10.76 27.21 -6.09
C HIS A 399 -10.05 28.51 -5.67
N LYS A 400 -10.31 29.65 -6.33
CA LYS A 400 -9.78 30.95 -5.89
C LYS A 400 -10.16 31.30 -4.46
N ARG A 401 -11.38 30.91 -4.05
CA ARG A 401 -11.83 31.11 -2.66
C ARG A 401 -10.94 30.36 -1.67
N MET A 402 -10.61 29.09 -1.98
CA MET A 402 -9.72 28.28 -1.14
C MET A 402 -8.34 28.92 -1.03
N PHE A 403 -7.71 29.21 -2.16
CA PHE A 403 -6.37 29.80 -2.18
C PHE A 403 -6.33 31.16 -1.47
N ASN A 404 -7.35 32.00 -1.59
CA ASN A 404 -7.41 33.27 -0.86
C ASN A 404 -7.60 33.08 0.63
N ALA A 405 -8.39 32.10 1.06
CA ALA A 405 -8.71 31.86 2.46
C ALA A 405 -7.53 31.26 3.25
N ILE A 406 -6.69 30.44 2.60
CA ILE A 406 -5.57 29.71 3.23
C ILE A 406 -4.26 29.84 2.44
N HIS A 407 -4.02 31.02 1.85
CA HIS A 407 -2.89 31.28 0.95
C HIS A 407 -1.53 30.86 1.51
N ASP A 408 -1.17 31.35 2.69
CA ASP A 408 0.13 31.05 3.30
C ASP A 408 0.26 29.57 3.71
N TYR A 409 -0.87 28.97 4.06
CA TYR A 409 -0.95 27.53 4.31
C TYR A 409 -0.71 26.70 3.03
N CYS A 410 -1.32 27.09 1.91
CA CYS A 410 -1.06 26.47 0.61
C CYS A 410 0.42 26.57 0.23
N LEU A 411 1.04 27.75 0.40
CA LEU A 411 2.48 27.92 0.15
C LEU A 411 3.35 27.05 1.07
N PHE A 412 2.95 26.89 2.34
CA PHE A 412 3.68 26.01 3.25
C PHE A 412 3.69 24.55 2.79
N VAL A 413 2.67 24.08 2.11
CA VAL A 413 2.62 22.72 1.54
C VAL A 413 3.25 22.70 0.14
N TYR A 414 2.83 23.59 -0.75
CA TYR A 414 3.19 23.51 -2.17
C TYR A 414 4.59 24.02 -2.50
N ASP A 415 5.16 24.90 -1.67
CA ASP A 415 6.53 25.41 -1.88
C ASP A 415 7.55 24.83 -0.88
N ASN A 416 7.16 23.79 -0.17
CA ASN A 416 7.98 23.13 0.86
C ASN A 416 8.49 21.76 0.38
N PRO A 417 9.79 21.59 0.14
CA PRO A 417 10.35 20.30 -0.26
C PRO A 417 10.16 19.18 0.77
N LEU A 418 9.95 19.50 2.06
CA LEU A 418 9.65 18.49 3.08
C LEU A 418 8.33 17.76 2.81
N THR A 419 7.47 18.28 1.93
CA THR A 419 6.26 17.60 1.46
C THR A 419 6.58 16.23 0.84
N LEU A 420 7.76 16.05 0.24
CA LEU A 420 8.23 14.73 -0.22
C LEU A 420 8.31 13.67 0.89
N MET A 421 8.48 14.10 2.14
CA MET A 421 8.63 13.22 3.29
C MET A 421 7.30 12.92 3.98
N SER A 422 6.20 13.52 3.52
CA SER A 422 4.89 13.29 4.12
C SER A 422 4.34 11.91 3.78
N SER A 423 3.63 11.28 4.71
CA SER A 423 2.84 10.08 4.44
C SER A 423 1.68 10.34 3.45
N ARG A 424 1.40 11.63 3.14
CA ARG A 424 0.34 12.09 2.22
C ARG A 424 0.85 12.59 0.87
N THR A 425 2.15 12.48 0.62
CA THR A 425 2.80 12.98 -0.59
C THR A 425 2.10 12.51 -1.87
N LEU A 426 1.77 11.22 -1.96
CA LEU A 426 1.06 10.67 -3.13
C LEU A 426 -0.32 11.29 -3.32
N GLY A 427 -1.06 11.51 -2.22
CA GLY A 427 -2.38 12.15 -2.24
C GLY A 427 -2.29 13.60 -2.72
N ILE A 428 -1.38 14.37 -2.16
CA ILE A 428 -1.15 15.78 -2.54
C ILE A 428 -0.74 15.88 -4.02
N PHE A 429 0.19 15.06 -4.50
CA PHE A 429 0.58 15.09 -5.92
C PHE A 429 -0.56 14.67 -6.83
N ASN A 430 -1.31 13.64 -6.48
CA ASN A 430 -2.47 13.22 -7.26
C ASN A 430 -3.53 14.34 -7.36
N ARG A 431 -3.83 15.03 -6.25
CA ARG A 431 -4.79 16.13 -6.26
C ARG A 431 -4.27 17.34 -7.04
N SER A 432 -3.01 17.72 -6.84
CA SER A 432 -2.41 18.87 -7.51
C SER A 432 -2.36 18.72 -9.04
N GLU A 433 -2.23 17.51 -9.57
CA GLU A 433 -2.26 17.26 -11.02
C GLU A 433 -3.60 17.66 -11.66
N PHE A 434 -4.70 17.66 -10.90
CA PHE A 434 -6.04 18.09 -11.35
C PHE A 434 -6.42 19.50 -10.88
N ASP A 435 -5.62 20.11 -10.00
CA ASP A 435 -5.85 21.46 -9.50
C ASP A 435 -5.66 22.51 -10.61
N PRO A 436 -6.49 23.56 -10.68
CA PRO A 436 -6.41 24.58 -11.71
C PRO A 436 -5.09 25.40 -11.73
N VAL A 437 -4.32 25.38 -10.63
CA VAL A 437 -2.98 25.99 -10.56
C VAL A 437 -1.95 25.11 -11.25
N PHE A 438 -1.92 23.80 -10.91
CA PHE A 438 -0.83 22.90 -11.29
C PHE A 438 -1.10 22.10 -12.56
N SER A 439 -2.36 21.84 -12.92
CA SER A 439 -2.72 21.11 -14.15
C SER A 439 -2.19 21.79 -15.42
N LYS A 440 -2.07 23.12 -15.44
CA LYS A 440 -1.47 23.86 -16.55
C LYS A 440 0.01 23.52 -16.74
N TYR A 441 0.75 23.28 -15.64
CA TYR A 441 2.15 22.86 -15.71
C TYR A 441 2.32 21.43 -16.20
N SER A 442 1.32 20.57 -15.96
CA SER A 442 1.35 19.19 -16.42
C SER A 442 1.20 19.05 -17.92
N LEU A 443 0.54 19.98 -18.59
CA LEU A 443 0.24 19.90 -20.04
C LEU A 443 1.08 20.80 -20.92
N PHE A 444 1.77 21.83 -20.37
CA PHE A 444 2.40 22.90 -21.15
C PHE A 444 3.46 22.40 -22.15
N GLU A 445 4.25 21.41 -21.78
CA GLU A 445 5.28 20.83 -22.64
C GLU A 445 4.67 19.98 -23.75
N TYR A 446 3.71 19.13 -23.41
CA TYR A 446 2.99 18.32 -24.39
C TYR A 446 2.32 19.21 -25.45
N GLU A 447 1.62 20.25 -25.04
CA GLU A 447 1.00 21.21 -25.97
C GLU A 447 2.03 21.92 -26.84
N TYR A 448 3.16 22.32 -26.26
CA TYR A 448 4.24 22.98 -27.00
C TYR A 448 4.84 22.07 -28.07
N ILE A 449 5.14 20.81 -27.74
CA ILE A 449 5.68 19.80 -28.69
C ILE A 449 4.65 19.48 -29.76
N ALA A 450 3.40 19.22 -29.37
CA ALA A 450 2.32 18.88 -30.31
C ALA A 450 2.13 19.99 -31.35
N ARG A 451 2.09 21.27 -30.93
CA ARG A 451 1.98 22.39 -31.86
C ARG A 451 3.16 22.50 -32.84
N ARG A 452 4.39 22.24 -32.38
CA ARG A 452 5.57 22.19 -33.25
C ARG A 452 5.52 21.09 -34.28
N LEU A 453 5.16 19.89 -33.87
CA LEU A 453 5.07 18.72 -34.76
C LEU A 453 3.98 18.86 -35.83
N TYR A 454 2.87 19.52 -35.49
CA TYR A 454 1.77 19.76 -36.43
C TYR A 454 1.85 21.10 -37.17
N GLY A 455 2.99 21.80 -37.10
CA GLY A 455 3.21 23.08 -37.77
C GLY A 455 2.30 24.23 -37.33
N GLN A 456 1.72 24.12 -36.10
CA GLN A 456 0.86 25.17 -35.53
C GLN A 456 1.73 26.29 -34.95
N GLN A 457 1.26 27.52 -35.07
CA GLN A 457 1.95 28.64 -34.41
C GLN A 457 1.80 28.58 -32.90
N THR A 458 2.91 28.69 -32.19
CA THR A 458 2.93 28.85 -30.74
C THR A 458 3.12 30.35 -30.43
N GLU A 459 2.37 30.87 -29.46
CA GLU A 459 2.59 32.24 -28.98
C GLU A 459 3.91 32.38 -28.21
N ALA A 460 4.37 31.30 -27.57
CA ALA A 460 5.65 31.22 -26.88
C ALA A 460 6.72 30.65 -27.83
N ARG A 461 7.90 31.27 -27.83
CA ARG A 461 9.04 30.86 -28.66
C ARG A 461 9.85 29.71 -28.01
N THR A 462 9.81 29.63 -26.68
CA THR A 462 10.53 28.67 -25.89
C THR A 462 9.62 28.04 -24.80
N LEU A 463 9.99 26.90 -24.28
CA LEU A 463 9.30 26.31 -23.12
C LEU A 463 9.36 27.20 -21.90
N LEU A 464 10.49 27.89 -21.69
CA LEU A 464 10.65 28.85 -20.59
C LEU A 464 9.66 30.04 -20.71
N GLU A 465 9.44 30.58 -21.90
CA GLU A 465 8.41 31.61 -22.11
C GLU A 465 7.00 31.08 -21.86
N SER A 466 6.71 29.84 -22.28
CA SER A 466 5.44 29.19 -22.00
C SER A 466 5.20 29.06 -20.49
N LYS A 467 6.21 28.59 -19.77
CA LYS A 467 6.17 28.47 -18.31
C LYS A 467 5.97 29.84 -17.63
N GLN A 468 6.71 30.86 -18.04
CA GLN A 468 6.60 32.21 -17.47
C GLN A 468 5.19 32.79 -17.61
N ARG A 469 4.51 32.56 -18.73
CA ARG A 469 3.10 32.97 -18.92
C ARG A 469 2.17 32.30 -17.94
N ILE A 470 2.38 30.98 -17.67
CA ILE A 470 1.61 30.25 -16.66
C ILE A 470 1.87 30.82 -15.28
N ASP A 471 3.14 31.08 -14.91
CA ASP A 471 3.52 31.70 -13.65
C ASP A 471 2.82 33.02 -13.42
N GLU A 472 2.86 33.93 -14.44
CA GLU A 472 2.20 35.21 -14.36
C GLU A 472 0.68 35.12 -14.25
N GLN A 473 0.06 34.15 -14.94
CA GLN A 473 -1.38 33.94 -14.86
C GLN A 473 -1.75 33.39 -13.47
N ASN A 474 -1.05 32.36 -12.98
CA ASN A 474 -1.32 31.78 -11.68
C ASN A 474 -1.07 32.78 -10.54
N MET A 475 -0.03 33.64 -10.67
CA MET A 475 0.23 34.70 -9.71
C MET A 475 -0.92 35.71 -9.67
N ARG A 476 -1.48 36.08 -10.82
CA ARG A 476 -2.64 36.99 -10.90
C ARG A 476 -3.91 36.34 -10.35
N ASP A 477 -4.14 35.05 -10.67
CA ASP A 477 -5.39 34.39 -10.41
C ASP A 477 -5.48 33.82 -9.00
N TYR A 478 -4.36 33.30 -8.46
CA TYR A 478 -4.32 32.52 -7.20
C TYR A 478 -3.26 33.02 -6.22
N GLY A 479 -2.40 33.98 -6.60
CA GLY A 479 -1.27 34.42 -5.77
C GLY A 479 -0.14 33.40 -5.66
N ILE A 480 -0.19 32.30 -6.44
CA ILE A 480 0.80 31.21 -6.43
C ILE A 480 1.41 31.13 -7.84
N GLY A 481 2.71 31.35 -7.94
CA GLY A 481 3.48 31.19 -9.17
C GLY A 481 4.33 29.91 -9.15
N ASP A 482 5.56 30.05 -9.64
CA ASP A 482 6.51 28.95 -9.66
C ASP A 482 6.96 28.58 -8.23
N CYS A 483 6.64 27.36 -7.82
CA CYS A 483 6.93 26.82 -6.49
C CYS A 483 7.40 25.37 -6.63
N PHE A 484 7.80 24.73 -5.53
CA PHE A 484 8.28 23.36 -5.53
C PHE A 484 7.27 22.38 -6.16
N MET A 485 5.97 22.48 -5.83
CA MET A 485 4.93 21.64 -6.44
C MET A 485 4.79 21.86 -7.95
N ALA A 486 4.91 23.09 -8.42
CA ALA A 486 4.90 23.41 -9.85
C ALA A 486 6.08 22.77 -10.58
N GLU A 487 7.28 22.74 -9.98
CA GLU A 487 8.43 22.02 -10.53
C GLU A 487 8.21 20.51 -10.54
N MET A 488 7.64 19.94 -9.48
CA MET A 488 7.29 18.52 -9.42
C MET A 488 6.25 18.14 -10.47
N ALA A 489 5.20 18.95 -10.65
CA ALA A 489 4.18 18.71 -11.67
C ALA A 489 4.80 18.68 -13.09
N ARG A 490 5.70 19.63 -13.40
CA ARG A 490 6.43 19.64 -14.68
C ARG A 490 7.32 18.40 -14.83
N ALA A 491 8.13 18.06 -13.84
CA ALA A 491 9.06 16.93 -13.89
C ALA A 491 8.33 15.59 -14.09
N ARG A 492 7.29 15.36 -13.32
CA ARG A 492 6.46 14.14 -13.42
C ARG A 492 5.81 14.04 -14.80
N SER A 493 5.25 15.13 -15.32
CA SER A 493 4.63 15.16 -16.65
C SER A 493 5.65 14.98 -17.76
N HIS A 494 6.84 15.54 -17.67
CA HIS A 494 7.92 15.30 -18.62
C HIS A 494 8.23 13.79 -18.73
N ILE A 495 8.33 13.09 -17.60
CA ILE A 495 8.57 11.66 -17.58
C ILE A 495 7.37 10.89 -18.17
N THR A 496 6.16 11.16 -17.67
CA THR A 496 4.98 10.32 -17.98
C THR A 496 4.38 10.59 -19.36
N LEU A 497 4.39 11.85 -19.82
CA LEU A 497 3.75 12.24 -21.07
C LEU A 497 4.73 12.38 -22.24
N ILE A 498 6.03 12.56 -21.98
CA ILE A 498 7.03 12.80 -23.01
C ILE A 498 8.03 11.65 -23.12
N LEU A 499 8.78 11.36 -22.05
CA LEU A 499 9.87 10.38 -22.11
C LEU A 499 9.36 8.92 -22.17
N SER A 500 8.38 8.56 -21.33
CA SER A 500 7.85 7.19 -21.33
C SER A 500 7.14 6.83 -22.65
N PRO A 501 6.24 7.67 -23.22
CA PRO A 501 5.66 7.40 -24.52
C PRO A 501 6.70 7.35 -25.64
N LEU A 502 7.74 8.18 -25.60
CA LEU A 502 8.83 8.15 -26.57
C LEU A 502 9.50 6.79 -26.56
N TYR A 503 9.79 6.23 -25.39
CA TYR A 503 10.38 4.91 -25.26
C TYR A 503 9.46 3.80 -25.74
N TYR A 504 8.18 3.79 -25.37
CA TYR A 504 7.24 2.70 -25.72
C TYR A 504 6.73 2.79 -27.15
N SER A 505 6.61 3.99 -27.72
CA SER A 505 6.04 4.22 -29.06
C SER A 505 7.07 4.54 -30.13
N MET A 506 8.36 4.43 -29.84
CA MET A 506 9.44 4.83 -30.76
C MET A 506 9.33 4.14 -32.12
N ASP A 507 8.81 2.90 -32.17
CA ASP A 507 8.64 2.13 -33.41
C ASP A 507 7.59 2.74 -34.35
N ASN A 508 6.70 3.56 -33.80
CA ASN A 508 5.61 4.23 -34.52
C ASN A 508 5.94 5.69 -34.84
N LEU A 509 7.06 6.23 -34.30
CA LEU A 509 7.49 7.60 -34.50
C LEU A 509 8.59 7.66 -35.58
N GLY A 510 8.51 8.67 -36.47
CA GLY A 510 9.60 8.94 -37.39
C GLY A 510 10.79 9.63 -36.69
N ASP A 511 11.99 9.50 -37.27
CA ASP A 511 13.24 10.07 -36.70
C ASP A 511 13.14 11.57 -36.41
N GLU A 512 12.42 12.34 -37.23
CA GLU A 512 12.20 13.76 -37.03
C GLU A 512 11.39 14.05 -35.75
N ALA A 513 10.35 13.27 -35.49
CA ALA A 513 9.56 13.38 -34.26
C ALA A 513 10.39 13.03 -33.02
N VAL A 514 11.14 11.92 -33.08
CA VAL A 514 12.06 11.50 -32.00
C VAL A 514 13.07 12.59 -31.70
N ASN A 515 13.73 13.14 -32.73
CA ASN A 515 14.72 14.21 -32.55
C ASN A 515 14.11 15.49 -32.01
N THR A 516 12.89 15.84 -32.45
CA THR A 516 12.17 17.04 -31.95
C THR A 516 11.87 16.88 -30.45
N ILE A 517 11.38 15.72 -30.02
CA ILE A 517 11.07 15.44 -28.62
C ILE A 517 12.34 15.49 -27.77
N LEU A 518 13.41 14.81 -28.21
CA LEU A 518 14.69 14.81 -27.47
C LEU A 518 15.31 16.23 -27.38
N SER A 519 15.26 17.02 -28.46
CA SER A 519 15.79 18.40 -28.43
C SER A 519 14.98 19.30 -27.50
N THR A 520 13.65 19.13 -27.46
CA THR A 520 12.77 19.88 -26.56
C THR A 520 13.05 19.51 -25.09
N GLY A 521 13.44 18.25 -24.81
CA GLY A 521 13.84 17.82 -23.47
C GLY A 521 15.00 18.63 -22.89
N TYR A 522 15.96 19.07 -23.71
CA TYR A 522 17.02 19.97 -23.24
C TYR A 522 16.48 21.38 -22.89
N ASP A 523 15.53 21.89 -23.68
CA ASP A 523 14.86 23.17 -23.39
C ASP A 523 14.03 23.05 -22.09
N PHE A 524 13.46 21.90 -21.83
CA PHE A 524 12.71 21.61 -20.60
C PHE A 524 13.54 21.85 -19.34
N LEU A 525 14.82 21.43 -19.33
CA LEU A 525 15.71 21.64 -18.18
C LEU A 525 15.83 23.11 -17.77
N THR A 526 15.65 24.04 -18.70
CA THR A 526 15.65 25.48 -18.39
C THR A 526 14.48 25.92 -17.52
N THR A 527 13.44 25.09 -17.41
CA THR A 527 12.24 25.36 -16.60
C THR A 527 12.36 24.86 -15.16
N ILE A 528 13.40 24.09 -14.84
CA ILE A 528 13.67 23.50 -13.53
C ILE A 528 14.76 24.31 -12.81
N ARG A 529 14.54 24.62 -11.53
CA ARG A 529 15.50 25.37 -10.69
C ARG A 529 16.02 24.54 -9.53
N ASN A 530 15.19 23.62 -9.02
CA ASN A 530 15.57 22.77 -7.91
C ASN A 530 16.71 21.83 -8.32
N PRO A 531 17.86 21.81 -7.64
CA PRO A 531 19.03 21.04 -8.05
C PRO A 531 18.80 19.53 -7.98
N TYR A 532 17.97 19.04 -7.06
CA TYR A 532 17.63 17.63 -6.95
C TYR A 532 16.75 17.18 -8.11
N ILE A 533 15.68 17.92 -8.40
CA ILE A 533 14.80 17.64 -9.55
C ILE A 533 15.59 17.73 -10.87
N MET A 534 16.44 18.75 -11.00
CA MET A 534 17.30 18.91 -12.18
C MET A 534 18.19 17.68 -12.41
N ARG A 535 18.85 17.19 -11.37
CA ARG A 535 19.69 15.98 -11.45
C ARG A 535 18.88 14.79 -11.93
N LYS A 536 17.71 14.55 -11.33
CA LYS A 536 16.80 13.45 -11.72
C LYS A 536 16.37 13.56 -13.19
N MET A 537 16.03 14.76 -13.66
CA MET A 537 15.64 14.97 -15.06
C MET A 537 16.77 14.68 -16.03
N VAL A 538 17.98 15.10 -15.71
CA VAL A 538 19.17 14.83 -16.52
C VAL A 538 19.44 13.31 -16.58
N GLU A 539 19.41 12.64 -15.45
CA GLU A 539 19.61 11.18 -15.36
C GLU A 539 18.60 10.44 -16.22
N GLU A 540 17.31 10.80 -16.14
CA GLU A 540 16.25 10.14 -16.89
C GLU A 540 16.34 10.41 -18.39
N GLN A 541 16.65 11.65 -18.80
CA GLN A 541 16.87 11.96 -20.22
C GLN A 541 18.05 11.18 -20.82
N MET A 542 19.13 11.05 -20.06
CA MET A 542 20.27 10.23 -20.48
C MET A 542 19.89 8.76 -20.60
N ARG A 543 19.18 8.19 -19.63
CA ARG A 543 18.69 6.81 -19.65
C ARG A 543 17.82 6.53 -20.89
N VAL A 544 16.86 7.40 -21.16
CA VAL A 544 15.97 7.25 -22.32
C VAL A 544 16.74 7.36 -23.64
N LYS A 545 17.70 8.28 -23.72
CA LYS A 545 18.57 8.43 -24.90
C LYS A 545 19.40 7.17 -25.17
N ASP A 546 19.99 6.57 -24.16
CA ASP A 546 20.76 5.34 -24.27
C ASP A 546 19.88 4.16 -24.75
N LEU A 547 18.69 4.03 -24.18
CA LEU A 547 17.70 3.02 -24.59
C LEU A 547 17.26 3.18 -26.06
N ILE A 548 17.09 4.43 -26.52
CA ILE A 548 16.79 4.73 -27.93
C ILE A 548 17.96 4.31 -28.83
N ALA A 549 19.19 4.63 -28.45
CA ALA A 549 20.38 4.26 -29.20
C ALA A 549 20.55 2.75 -29.30
N GLU A 550 20.35 2.01 -28.22
CA GLU A 550 20.38 0.54 -28.20
C GLU A 550 19.34 -0.07 -29.16
N ARG A 551 18.10 0.43 -29.16
CA ARG A 551 17.04 -0.01 -30.07
C ARG A 551 17.37 0.30 -31.53
N GLN A 552 17.94 1.46 -31.83
CA GLN A 552 18.35 1.83 -33.17
C GLN A 552 19.48 0.91 -33.69
N ALA A 553 20.48 0.63 -32.83
CA ALA A 553 21.56 -0.31 -33.14
C ALA A 553 21.03 -1.75 -33.44
N ALA A 554 20.10 -2.22 -32.60
CA ALA A 554 19.46 -3.53 -32.79
C ALA A 554 18.70 -3.63 -34.16
N ARG A 555 18.05 -2.54 -34.62
CA ARG A 555 17.39 -2.49 -35.94
C ARG A 555 18.37 -2.53 -37.09
N GLN A 556 19.58 -1.99 -36.93
CA GLN A 556 20.61 -1.97 -37.96
C GLN A 556 21.41 -3.28 -38.05
N GLY A 557 21.08 -4.28 -37.22
CA GLY A 557 21.76 -5.57 -37.16
C GLY A 557 23.12 -5.51 -36.46
N GLU A 558 23.47 -4.40 -35.85
CA GLU A 558 24.65 -4.25 -34.98
C GLU A 558 24.31 -4.76 -33.59
N SER A 559 24.22 -6.09 -33.44
CA SER A 559 24.05 -6.72 -32.15
C SER A 559 25.31 -6.56 -31.30
N THR A 560 25.31 -5.61 -30.37
CA THR A 560 26.26 -5.56 -29.26
C THR A 560 25.78 -6.39 -28.07
N ALA A 561 24.90 -7.36 -28.31
CA ALA A 561 24.52 -8.31 -27.28
C ALA A 561 25.75 -9.16 -26.93
N THR A 562 26.48 -8.72 -25.93
CA THR A 562 27.40 -9.60 -25.22
C THR A 562 26.55 -10.73 -24.65
N GLU A 563 26.57 -11.90 -25.30
CA GLU A 563 26.06 -13.13 -24.70
C GLU A 563 26.79 -13.30 -23.35
N LYS A 564 26.17 -12.85 -22.27
CA LYS A 564 26.54 -13.30 -20.96
C LYS A 564 26.25 -14.79 -20.96
N SER A 565 27.30 -15.60 -21.02
CA SER A 565 27.20 -17.04 -20.85
C SER A 565 26.44 -17.30 -19.55
N GLU A 566 25.21 -17.72 -19.66
CA GLU A 566 24.37 -18.13 -18.54
C GLU A 566 25.05 -19.33 -17.87
N LYS A 567 25.78 -19.08 -16.78
CA LYS A 567 26.01 -20.11 -15.78
C LYS A 567 24.61 -20.57 -15.35
N LYS A 568 24.27 -21.85 -15.56
CA LYS A 568 23.06 -22.46 -15.03
C LYS A 568 23.06 -22.34 -13.51
N THR A 569 22.57 -21.24 -12.99
CA THR A 569 22.19 -21.08 -11.60
C THR A 569 20.87 -21.83 -11.40
N PRO A 570 20.64 -22.52 -10.28
CA PRO A 570 19.32 -23.07 -9.97
C PRO A 570 18.24 -22.00 -10.10
N PRO A 571 17.03 -22.33 -10.58
CA PRO A 571 15.96 -21.36 -10.71
C PRO A 571 15.62 -20.76 -9.35
N THR A 572 15.32 -19.46 -9.33
CA THR A 572 14.83 -18.77 -8.15
C THR A 572 13.40 -19.23 -7.83
N PRO A 573 12.92 -19.09 -6.58
CA PRO A 573 11.53 -19.40 -6.25
C PRO A 573 10.50 -18.67 -7.13
N ALA A 574 10.79 -17.46 -7.58
CA ALA A 574 9.93 -16.72 -8.50
C ALA A 574 9.89 -17.35 -9.90
N GLU A 575 11.05 -17.79 -10.42
CA GLU A 575 11.15 -18.48 -11.70
C GLU A 575 10.44 -19.84 -11.66
N GLU A 576 10.53 -20.57 -10.54
CA GLU A 576 9.80 -21.83 -10.36
C GLU A 576 8.27 -21.61 -10.37
N ILE A 577 7.78 -20.55 -9.72
CA ILE A 577 6.36 -20.16 -9.73
C ILE A 577 5.94 -19.80 -11.15
N LEU A 578 6.69 -18.96 -11.85
CA LEU A 578 6.40 -18.59 -13.23
C LEU A 578 6.37 -19.81 -14.13
N GLN A 579 7.38 -20.69 -14.04
CA GLN A 579 7.46 -21.91 -14.82
C GLN A 579 6.23 -22.81 -14.62
N ARG A 580 5.79 -23.01 -13.38
CA ARG A 580 4.58 -23.78 -13.05
C ARG A 580 3.32 -23.17 -13.71
N ILE A 581 3.23 -21.84 -13.78
CA ILE A 581 2.09 -21.14 -14.40
C ILE A 581 2.09 -21.31 -15.90
N ILE A 582 3.24 -21.20 -16.57
CA ILE A 582 3.32 -21.17 -18.03
C ILE A 582 3.49 -22.56 -18.67
N GLU A 583 4.02 -23.55 -17.95
CA GLU A 583 4.27 -24.92 -18.46
C GLU A 583 3.05 -25.57 -19.15
N PRO A 584 1.80 -25.46 -18.61
CA PRO A 584 0.62 -26.04 -19.25
C PRO A 584 0.32 -25.48 -20.66
N TYR A 585 0.89 -24.32 -20.99
CA TYR A 585 0.64 -23.57 -22.21
C TYR A 585 1.87 -23.54 -23.16
N ALA A 586 2.82 -24.43 -22.95
CA ALA A 586 4.06 -24.46 -23.75
C ALA A 586 3.78 -24.43 -25.27
N GLY A 587 4.56 -23.63 -26.00
CA GLY A 587 4.41 -23.45 -27.47
C GLY A 587 3.35 -22.42 -27.87
N THR A 588 2.69 -21.74 -26.90
CA THR A 588 1.77 -20.63 -27.19
C THR A 588 2.36 -19.29 -26.70
N LEU A 589 1.92 -18.19 -27.30
CA LEU A 589 2.21 -16.84 -26.83
C LEU A 589 1.29 -16.53 -25.64
N LEU A 590 1.83 -16.05 -24.53
CA LEU A 590 1.06 -15.81 -23.31
C LEU A 590 1.02 -14.33 -22.98
N SER A 591 -0.18 -13.81 -22.75
CA SER A 591 -0.41 -12.51 -22.12
C SER A 591 -0.76 -12.76 -20.65
N LEU A 592 0.16 -12.46 -19.74
CA LEU A 592 -0.06 -12.54 -18.29
C LEU A 592 -0.56 -11.18 -17.81
N ASP A 593 -1.79 -11.09 -17.32
CA ASP A 593 -2.40 -9.87 -16.80
C ASP A 593 -2.55 -9.97 -15.28
N PHE A 594 -1.77 -9.17 -14.57
CA PHE A 594 -1.80 -9.07 -13.11
C PHE A 594 -2.89 -8.06 -12.70
N TRP A 595 -3.89 -8.54 -11.96
CA TRP A 595 -5.08 -7.79 -11.63
C TRP A 595 -5.60 -8.03 -10.21
N GLY A 596 -6.65 -7.31 -9.80
CA GLY A 596 -7.33 -7.53 -8.52
C GLY A 596 -8.80 -7.10 -8.55
N MET A 597 -9.64 -7.73 -7.72
CA MET A 597 -11.08 -7.41 -7.64
C MET A 597 -11.35 -5.96 -7.25
N ASN A 598 -10.50 -5.36 -6.41
CA ASN A 598 -10.62 -3.96 -5.99
C ASN A 598 -9.99 -2.96 -6.98
N CYS A 599 -9.32 -3.46 -8.03
CA CYS A 599 -8.71 -2.62 -9.05
C CYS A 599 -9.73 -2.23 -10.13
N GLY A 600 -10.26 -1.02 -10.02
CA GLY A 600 -11.19 -0.46 -11.01
C GLY A 600 -10.60 -0.36 -12.43
N PRO A 601 -9.39 0.20 -12.61
CA PRO A 601 -8.70 0.23 -13.91
C PRO A 601 -8.51 -1.16 -14.52
N CYS A 602 -8.09 -2.16 -13.74
CA CYS A 602 -7.92 -3.55 -14.23
C CYS A 602 -9.23 -4.09 -14.82
N ARG A 603 -10.33 -3.95 -14.09
CA ARG A 603 -11.64 -4.42 -14.55
C ARG A 603 -12.11 -3.71 -15.83
N ARG A 604 -11.84 -2.40 -15.95
CA ARG A 604 -12.15 -1.66 -17.19
C ARG A 604 -11.30 -2.13 -18.37
N SER A 605 -10.01 -2.35 -18.15
CA SER A 605 -9.09 -2.87 -19.19
C SER A 605 -9.55 -4.24 -19.69
N MET A 606 -9.84 -5.19 -18.79
CA MET A 606 -10.31 -6.53 -19.16
C MET A 606 -11.62 -6.48 -19.98
N ILE A 607 -12.54 -5.59 -19.63
CA ILE A 607 -13.80 -5.39 -20.38
C ILE A 607 -13.50 -4.83 -21.78
N ALA A 608 -12.63 -3.84 -21.91
CA ALA A 608 -12.25 -3.23 -23.17
C ALA A 608 -11.53 -4.20 -24.10
N GLN A 609 -10.75 -5.13 -23.56
CA GLN A 609 -9.97 -6.09 -24.33
C GLN A 609 -10.78 -7.32 -24.82
N ARG A 610 -12.05 -7.48 -24.44
CA ARG A 610 -12.87 -8.65 -24.81
C ARG A 610 -12.90 -8.93 -26.30
N GLU A 611 -13.06 -7.88 -27.13
CA GLU A 611 -13.09 -8.01 -28.59
C GLU A 611 -11.76 -8.47 -29.16
N ILE A 612 -10.64 -8.00 -28.58
CA ILE A 612 -9.28 -8.40 -28.97
C ILE A 612 -9.08 -9.89 -28.66
N VAL A 613 -9.49 -10.33 -27.47
CA VAL A 613 -9.43 -11.74 -27.05
C VAL A 613 -10.25 -12.62 -27.98
N GLU A 614 -11.44 -12.16 -28.42
CA GLU A 614 -12.28 -12.89 -29.37
C GLU A 614 -11.65 -12.98 -30.78
N GLN A 615 -11.06 -11.88 -31.26
CA GLN A 615 -10.38 -11.85 -32.57
C GLN A 615 -9.18 -12.82 -32.64
N LEU A 616 -8.54 -13.11 -31.52
CA LEU A 616 -7.41 -14.03 -31.38
C LEU A 616 -7.85 -15.46 -31.04
N SER A 617 -9.16 -15.71 -31.00
CA SER A 617 -9.71 -17.03 -30.73
C SER A 617 -9.31 -17.99 -31.85
N GLY A 618 -8.59 -19.07 -31.53
CA GLY A 618 -8.07 -20.02 -32.48
C GLY A 618 -6.60 -19.78 -32.90
N GLU A 619 -6.01 -18.65 -32.56
CA GLU A 619 -4.58 -18.42 -32.69
C GLU A 619 -3.81 -19.02 -31.48
N PRO A 620 -2.50 -19.33 -31.63
CA PRO A 620 -1.70 -19.89 -30.55
C PRO A 620 -1.34 -18.80 -29.50
N VAL A 621 -2.36 -18.16 -28.95
CA VAL A 621 -2.30 -17.12 -27.93
C VAL A 621 -3.16 -17.55 -26.76
N ARG A 622 -2.72 -17.29 -25.53
CA ARG A 622 -3.51 -17.48 -24.30
C ARG A 622 -3.42 -16.26 -23.42
N PHE A 623 -4.56 -15.96 -22.76
CA PHE A 623 -4.70 -14.87 -21.80
C PHE A 623 -4.81 -15.47 -20.40
N LEU A 624 -3.86 -15.16 -19.54
CA LEU A 624 -3.80 -15.62 -18.15
C LEU A 624 -4.02 -14.43 -17.23
N TYR A 625 -5.13 -14.43 -16.50
CA TYR A 625 -5.48 -13.40 -15.52
C TYR A 625 -5.03 -13.86 -14.13
N ILE A 626 -4.03 -13.17 -13.59
CA ILE A 626 -3.31 -13.54 -12.36
C ILE A 626 -3.71 -12.62 -11.24
N CYS A 627 -4.21 -13.15 -10.12
CA CYS A 627 -4.55 -12.35 -8.95
C CYS A 627 -4.14 -13.05 -7.65
N GLU A 628 -3.99 -12.28 -6.59
CA GLU A 628 -3.75 -12.76 -5.23
C GLU A 628 -5.09 -13.14 -4.59
N GLU A 629 -5.22 -14.40 -4.12
CA GLU A 629 -6.50 -14.99 -3.71
C GLU A 629 -7.07 -14.36 -2.42
N LYS A 630 -6.25 -13.85 -1.50
CA LYS A 630 -6.69 -13.25 -0.24
C LYS A 630 -7.44 -11.93 -0.47
N THR A 631 -6.93 -11.10 -1.39
CA THR A 631 -7.54 -9.81 -1.77
C THR A 631 -8.57 -9.93 -2.89
N SER A 632 -8.50 -11.01 -3.67
CA SER A 632 -9.40 -11.32 -4.77
C SER A 632 -9.99 -12.73 -4.61
N PRO A 633 -10.92 -12.93 -3.67
CA PRO A 633 -11.45 -14.27 -3.38
C PRO A 633 -12.00 -14.96 -4.62
N ARG A 634 -11.52 -16.17 -4.91
CA ARG A 634 -11.78 -16.96 -6.11
C ARG A 634 -13.25 -16.94 -6.51
N LYS A 635 -14.16 -17.24 -5.59
CA LYS A 635 -15.61 -17.28 -5.86
C LYS A 635 -16.15 -15.96 -6.38
N LEU A 636 -15.71 -14.84 -5.82
CA LEU A 636 -16.14 -13.49 -6.26
C LEU A 636 -15.53 -13.11 -7.60
N ALA A 637 -14.24 -13.42 -7.80
CA ALA A 637 -13.53 -13.16 -9.04
C ALA A 637 -14.16 -13.95 -10.21
N GLU A 638 -14.36 -15.26 -10.05
CA GLU A 638 -14.99 -16.13 -11.05
C GLU A 638 -16.42 -15.70 -11.38
N GLN A 639 -17.22 -15.32 -10.37
CA GLN A 639 -18.56 -14.80 -10.59
C GLN A 639 -18.54 -13.53 -11.44
N TRP A 640 -17.71 -12.55 -11.07
CA TRP A 640 -17.60 -11.29 -11.79
C TRP A 640 -17.13 -11.50 -13.24
N MET A 641 -16.12 -12.34 -13.46
CA MET A 641 -15.59 -12.62 -14.79
C MET A 641 -16.63 -13.30 -15.69
N LYS A 642 -17.43 -14.22 -15.12
CA LYS A 642 -18.55 -14.85 -15.82
C LYS A 642 -19.62 -13.82 -16.19
N GLU A 643 -20.00 -12.94 -15.26
CA GLU A 643 -20.98 -11.87 -15.50
C GLU A 643 -20.52 -10.89 -16.59
N GLN A 644 -19.21 -10.61 -16.65
CA GLN A 644 -18.61 -9.73 -17.65
C GLN A 644 -18.19 -10.46 -18.93
N SER A 645 -18.39 -11.77 -19.06
CA SER A 645 -17.99 -12.58 -20.23
C SER A 645 -16.48 -12.46 -20.54
N ILE A 646 -15.64 -12.41 -19.53
CA ILE A 646 -14.18 -12.41 -19.67
C ILE A 646 -13.72 -13.82 -20.03
N LYS A 647 -13.03 -13.95 -21.19
CA LYS A 647 -12.48 -15.23 -21.68
C LYS A 647 -10.99 -15.29 -21.41
N GLY A 648 -10.51 -16.42 -20.90
CA GLY A 648 -9.09 -16.69 -20.57
C GLY A 648 -8.96 -17.61 -19.36
N GLU A 649 -7.73 -17.87 -18.99
CA GLU A 649 -7.41 -18.72 -17.84
C GLU A 649 -7.23 -17.86 -16.58
N HIS A 650 -7.61 -18.40 -15.42
CA HIS A 650 -7.59 -17.69 -14.16
C HIS A 650 -6.62 -18.36 -13.20
N ILE A 651 -5.61 -17.60 -12.80
CA ILE A 651 -4.55 -18.05 -11.88
C ILE A 651 -4.69 -17.33 -10.56
N TYR A 652 -4.84 -18.10 -9.49
CA TYR A 652 -4.93 -17.59 -8.13
C TYR A 652 -3.64 -17.90 -7.38
N LEU A 653 -2.98 -16.88 -6.89
CA LEU A 653 -1.72 -16.97 -6.19
C LEU A 653 -1.93 -16.83 -4.68
N THR A 654 -1.10 -17.48 -3.90
CA THR A 654 -0.93 -17.14 -2.49
C THR A 654 -0.25 -15.76 -2.36
N VAL A 655 -0.29 -15.16 -1.18
CA VAL A 655 0.40 -13.89 -0.89
C VAL A 655 1.89 -14.00 -1.21
N ASP A 656 2.53 -15.11 -0.83
CA ASP A 656 3.96 -15.33 -1.03
C ASP A 656 4.31 -15.49 -2.51
N GLU A 657 3.52 -16.22 -3.27
CA GLU A 657 3.71 -16.37 -4.72
C GLU A 657 3.53 -15.02 -5.45
N TRP A 658 2.50 -14.25 -5.05
CA TRP A 658 2.28 -12.91 -5.56
C TRP A 658 3.48 -11.99 -5.27
N ASN A 659 3.95 -11.95 -4.03
CA ASN A 659 5.07 -11.13 -3.62
C ASN A 659 6.34 -11.45 -4.42
N ARG A 660 6.63 -12.73 -4.65
CA ARG A 660 7.80 -13.17 -5.43
C ARG A 660 7.69 -12.80 -6.91
N LEU A 661 6.53 -12.99 -7.53
CA LEU A 661 6.33 -12.59 -8.93
C LEU A 661 6.28 -11.05 -9.08
N ALA A 662 5.66 -10.35 -8.12
CA ALA A 662 5.64 -8.90 -8.13
C ALA A 662 7.06 -8.30 -8.02
N GLN A 663 7.93 -8.91 -7.21
CA GLN A 663 9.33 -8.53 -7.14
C GLN A 663 10.09 -8.87 -8.45
N MET A 664 9.86 -10.06 -9.02
CA MET A 664 10.51 -10.49 -10.27
C MET A 664 10.16 -9.60 -11.46
N PHE A 665 8.90 -9.17 -11.57
CA PHE A 665 8.40 -8.33 -12.64
C PHE A 665 8.38 -6.84 -12.29
N GLU A 666 8.95 -6.44 -11.15
CA GLU A 666 8.98 -5.04 -10.69
C GLU A 666 7.58 -4.39 -10.73
N ILE A 667 6.54 -5.14 -10.28
CA ILE A 667 5.16 -4.66 -10.31
C ILE A 667 4.98 -3.61 -9.22
N SER A 668 4.93 -2.34 -9.62
CA SER A 668 4.65 -1.20 -8.74
C SER A 668 3.16 -0.89 -8.61
N GLY A 669 2.34 -1.41 -9.54
CA GLY A 669 0.90 -1.20 -9.53
C GLY A 669 0.19 -2.14 -10.51
N ILE A 670 -1.12 -2.23 -10.38
CA ILE A 670 -1.98 -3.00 -11.30
C ILE A 670 -3.04 -2.08 -11.94
N PRO A 671 -3.39 -2.29 -13.24
CA PRO A 671 -3.06 -3.44 -14.09
C PRO A 671 -1.60 -3.46 -14.54
N HIS A 672 -1.00 -4.66 -14.58
CA HIS A 672 0.33 -4.88 -15.11
C HIS A 672 0.31 -6.13 -15.99
N ALA A 673 0.85 -6.06 -17.20
CA ALA A 673 0.85 -7.18 -18.12
C ALA A 673 2.26 -7.56 -18.58
N VAL A 674 2.50 -8.85 -18.70
CA VAL A 674 3.76 -9.43 -19.15
C VAL A 674 3.50 -10.33 -20.36
N LEU A 675 4.29 -10.16 -21.41
CA LEU A 675 4.23 -10.99 -22.60
C LEU A 675 5.31 -12.08 -22.54
N VAL A 676 4.90 -13.35 -22.65
CA VAL A 676 5.80 -14.50 -22.63
C VAL A 676 5.73 -15.21 -23.98
N GLY A 677 6.89 -15.44 -24.58
CA GLY A 677 7.05 -16.07 -25.86
C GLY A 677 6.72 -17.57 -25.87
N ARG A 678 6.61 -18.12 -27.06
CA ARG A 678 6.33 -19.54 -27.28
C ARG A 678 7.43 -20.48 -26.74
N ASP A 679 8.62 -19.96 -26.52
CA ASP A 679 9.77 -20.61 -25.88
C ASP A 679 9.77 -20.49 -24.34
N GLY A 680 8.76 -19.87 -23.78
CA GLY A 680 8.64 -19.63 -22.32
C GLY A 680 9.47 -18.46 -21.80
N LYS A 681 10.11 -17.68 -22.68
CA LYS A 681 10.89 -16.50 -22.27
C LYS A 681 10.02 -15.25 -22.23
N VAL A 682 10.28 -14.39 -21.28
CA VAL A 682 9.65 -13.06 -21.19
C VAL A 682 10.11 -12.21 -22.38
N ILE A 683 9.16 -11.77 -23.20
CA ILE A 683 9.41 -10.86 -24.33
C ILE A 683 9.38 -9.42 -23.86
N THR A 684 8.35 -9.07 -23.07
CA THR A 684 8.14 -7.69 -22.59
C THR A 684 7.51 -7.71 -21.22
N ASN A 685 8.06 -6.92 -20.30
CA ASN A 685 7.49 -6.58 -19.01
C ASN A 685 6.85 -5.19 -19.10
N GLY A 686 5.64 -5.01 -18.59
CA GLY A 686 4.87 -3.77 -18.75
C GLY A 686 4.22 -3.62 -20.13
N PHE A 687 3.68 -4.71 -20.68
CA PHE A 687 3.03 -4.74 -21.99
C PHE A 687 1.65 -4.08 -21.96
N HIS A 688 1.33 -3.28 -22.99
CA HIS A 688 -0.01 -2.70 -23.17
C HIS A 688 -0.67 -3.25 -24.43
N LEU A 689 -1.84 -3.89 -24.26
CA LEU A 689 -2.61 -4.49 -25.35
C LEU A 689 -3.64 -3.49 -25.86
N SER A 690 -3.44 -2.99 -27.09
CA SER A 690 -4.33 -2.04 -27.76
C SER A 690 -5.07 -2.65 -28.95
N SER A 691 -4.48 -3.69 -29.58
CA SER A 691 -5.04 -4.36 -30.76
C SER A 691 -4.60 -5.81 -30.85
N ALA A 692 -5.31 -6.64 -31.65
CA ALA A 692 -4.89 -8.02 -31.92
C ALA A 692 -3.54 -8.10 -32.61
N ASP A 693 -3.18 -7.12 -33.42
CA ASP A 693 -1.92 -7.08 -34.15
C ASP A 693 -0.71 -6.87 -33.23
N ASP A 694 -0.91 -6.30 -32.03
CA ASP A 694 0.14 -6.21 -31.01
C ASP A 694 0.65 -7.57 -30.58
N LEU A 695 -0.18 -8.60 -30.64
CA LEU A 695 0.22 -9.97 -30.34
C LEU A 695 0.63 -10.74 -31.59
N ARG A 696 -0.04 -10.52 -32.73
CA ARG A 696 0.27 -11.24 -34.02
C ARG A 696 1.70 -11.03 -34.49
N LYS A 697 2.28 -9.84 -34.24
CA LYS A 697 3.69 -9.57 -34.61
C LYS A 697 4.69 -10.51 -33.91
N HIS A 698 4.32 -11.10 -32.76
CA HIS A 698 5.14 -12.03 -31.98
C HIS A 698 4.82 -13.50 -32.29
N LEU A 699 3.89 -13.79 -33.19
CA LEU A 699 3.57 -15.15 -33.63
C LEU A 699 4.39 -15.59 -34.85
N LYS A 700 5.01 -14.65 -35.54
CA LYS A 700 5.78 -14.86 -36.78
C LYS A 700 7.16 -15.48 -36.54
#